data_099b29b27c412f4500ab2318b80d6282
#
_entry.id   099b29b27c412f4500ab2318b80d6282
#
_cell.length_a   1.000
_cell.length_b   1.000
_cell.length_c   1.000
_cell.angle_alpha   90.00
_cell.angle_beta   90.00
_cell.angle_gamma   90.00
#
_symmetry.space_group_name_H-M   'P 1'
#
loop_
_entity.id
_entity.type
_entity.pdbx_description
1 polymer ?
#
loop_
_entity_poly.entity_id
_entity_poly.type
_entity_poly.pdbx_seq_one_letter_code
_entity_poly.pdbx_strand_id
1 'polypeptide(L)'
;MGIRSAIVKAVKKQMPPISATEKEALASGTVGWDGELMSGSPNWDKLFKYEKAELTAEEQAFLDGPVEKLCKIVDNWEIQKTNDLPPEAWKIIKEEGFMGLEIPKEYGGKGFSSKAHSAVVMKLASRSITAAVTVMVPNSLGPAELIGAYGTQAQKDYYLPRLANGTEIPCFALTGPDAGSDAGSIPDRGVVVKNEKGELGIRMNWEKRYITLGPIASLIGMAFKLEDPDNLLGKGVKDLGITVALVPRNTPGVEIGDRHAPMDLPFHNGPNKGKDVFVPIDAIIGGPEKAGKGWAMLMESLAVGRSLSLPALSTAAAKLSSYATGSYSRVRKQFGTSISNFEGIEEPLARMAGLTYLMNAAREATLQMVDAGERPAIPSAILKYHLTEGMRTIVNDAMDIHGGKAVSNGPQNVFSTLYKGIPIAITVEGANIMTRNLIIFGQGAVRAHPYTLKELDALDDPNPNKAFNKFAKVLAAHLGTGAVNAVKALVHGATGSRFAKAPKGVDKATKKYYKQINRLSAAFNLAANASLPLGGNLKKKERVSARMGDVYSNLYLASTALWYYEKNGAKKEEKVLVDWAVQHALAKAEKALDDALENHPLKATRLVKHIVFPRKLLTGALAVGTAVAAFVAAPVVAILGAVATVGAAIFIKDHQNKVPGDYLDRKVADTIRHPGEVRDNLTNGVFKPTDEKEPLGKLEMAFKLSVEVEPLEKKIYLATKEGTISKEQPRAKLIEAAVANNVITADEAAKVVEMDRLRRAVIMVDAFPQAAPAANDAPKATPAAPPKVA
;
A
#
# COMPACT_ATOMS: atom_id res chain seq x y z
N MET A 1 34.83 -36.10 16.07
CA MET A 1 34.28 -34.95 15.27
C MET A 1 35.32 -33.85 15.28
N GLY A 2 35.77 -33.36 14.11
CA GLY A 2 36.77 -32.29 14.07
C GLY A 2 36.16 -30.94 14.51
N ILE A 3 37.00 -30.05 15.03
CA ILE A 3 36.61 -28.71 15.52
C ILE A 3 35.71 -27.96 14.53
N ARG A 4 35.97 -28.07 13.22
CA ARG A 4 35.13 -27.46 12.17
C ARG A 4 33.68 -27.96 12.17
N SER A 5 33.47 -29.27 12.32
CA SER A 5 32.15 -29.89 12.42
C SER A 5 31.41 -29.45 13.68
N ALA A 6 32.12 -29.29 14.78
CA ALA A 6 31.55 -28.80 16.04
C ALA A 6 31.08 -27.34 15.91
N ILE A 7 31.87 -26.47 15.26
CA ILE A 7 31.49 -25.07 15.01
C ILE A 7 30.27 -24.99 14.10
N VAL A 8 30.22 -25.71 12.98
CA VAL A 8 29.07 -25.72 12.07
C VAL A 8 27.81 -26.17 12.80
N LYS A 9 27.91 -27.22 13.65
CA LYS A 9 26.79 -27.71 14.45
C LYS A 9 26.30 -26.70 15.51
N ALA A 10 27.22 -26.00 16.15
CA ALA A 10 26.89 -24.95 17.11
C ALA A 10 26.20 -23.76 16.47
N VAL A 11 26.68 -23.30 15.31
CA VAL A 11 26.07 -22.19 14.54
C VAL A 11 24.69 -22.60 14.06
N LYS A 12 24.52 -23.80 13.47
CA LYS A 12 23.18 -24.32 13.07
C LYS A 12 22.20 -24.36 14.23
N LYS A 13 22.65 -24.68 15.44
CA LYS A 13 21.78 -24.71 16.64
C LYS A 13 21.29 -23.34 17.06
N GLN A 14 22.04 -22.27 16.79
CA GLN A 14 21.66 -20.89 17.10
C GLN A 14 20.78 -20.25 16.02
N MET A 15 20.79 -20.81 14.81
CA MET A 15 19.92 -20.33 13.75
C MET A 15 18.48 -20.74 13.99
N PRO A 16 17.49 -19.89 13.63
CA PRO A 16 16.10 -20.25 13.78
C PRO A 16 15.78 -21.45 12.89
N PRO A 17 15.00 -22.41 13.36
CA PRO A 17 14.47 -23.44 12.49
C PRO A 17 13.57 -22.75 11.45
N ILE A 18 13.89 -22.89 10.20
CA ILE A 18 13.08 -22.39 9.08
C ILE A 18 12.21 -23.56 8.61
N SER A 19 10.86 -23.39 8.66
CA SER A 19 9.95 -24.40 8.13
C SER A 19 10.08 -24.52 6.61
N ALA A 20 9.58 -25.63 6.04
CA ALA A 20 9.58 -25.80 4.59
C ALA A 20 8.84 -24.67 3.87
N THR A 21 7.69 -24.27 4.38
CA THR A 21 6.90 -23.15 3.84
C THR A 21 7.61 -21.80 3.96
N GLU A 22 8.35 -21.56 5.06
CA GLU A 22 9.17 -20.34 5.19
C GLU A 22 10.36 -20.37 4.21
N LYS A 23 11.00 -21.52 4.00
CA LYS A 23 12.10 -21.65 3.03
C LYS A 23 11.61 -21.37 1.61
N GLU A 24 10.44 -21.88 1.24
CA GLU A 24 9.79 -21.57 -0.03
C GLU A 24 9.44 -20.08 -0.15
N ALA A 25 8.87 -19.48 0.88
CA ALA A 25 8.56 -18.04 0.90
C ALA A 25 9.82 -17.17 0.79
N LEU A 26 10.93 -17.56 1.42
CA LEU A 26 12.22 -16.86 1.31
C LEU A 26 12.88 -17.03 -0.06
N ALA A 27 12.66 -18.13 -0.74
CA ALA A 27 13.19 -18.40 -2.07
C ALA A 27 12.37 -17.75 -3.19
N SER A 28 11.08 -17.47 -2.95
CA SER A 28 10.17 -16.91 -3.96
C SER A 28 10.41 -15.40 -4.22
N GLY A 29 10.21 -14.95 -5.46
CA GLY A 29 10.32 -13.56 -5.91
C GLY A 29 11.76 -13.04 -6.09
N THR A 30 11.92 -11.75 -6.35
CA THR A 30 13.21 -11.11 -6.64
C THR A 30 13.65 -10.16 -5.52
N VAL A 31 14.96 -9.91 -5.42
CA VAL A 31 15.56 -8.86 -4.58
C VAL A 31 16.13 -7.79 -5.51
N GLY A 32 15.55 -6.62 -5.47
CA GLY A 32 15.88 -5.50 -6.35
C GLY A 32 16.44 -4.30 -5.57
N TRP A 33 15.76 -3.16 -5.67
CA TRP A 33 16.15 -1.92 -4.99
C TRP A 33 16.13 -2.04 -3.46
N ASP A 34 15.25 -2.84 -2.93
CA ASP A 34 15.21 -3.18 -1.50
C ASP A 34 16.54 -3.77 -1.01
N GLY A 35 17.16 -4.68 -1.77
CA GLY A 35 18.49 -5.20 -1.45
C GLY A 35 19.59 -4.13 -1.43
N GLU A 36 19.50 -3.14 -2.31
CA GLU A 36 20.45 -2.01 -2.31
C GLU A 36 20.34 -1.17 -1.03
N LEU A 37 19.11 -0.88 -0.60
CA LEU A 37 18.88 -0.17 0.67
C LEU A 37 19.37 -0.97 1.88
N MET A 38 19.18 -2.29 1.87
CA MET A 38 19.66 -3.20 2.92
C MET A 38 21.18 -3.32 2.93
N SER A 39 21.87 -3.11 1.82
CA SER A 39 23.33 -3.22 1.71
C SER A 39 24.10 -2.18 2.52
N GLY A 40 23.45 -1.04 2.85
CA GLY A 40 24.08 0.12 3.49
C GLY A 40 24.89 1.00 2.54
N SER A 41 24.91 0.68 1.25
CA SER A 41 25.63 1.42 0.22
C SER A 41 24.89 1.33 -1.12
N PRO A 42 23.67 1.89 -1.23
CA PRO A 42 22.81 1.69 -2.38
C PRO A 42 23.45 2.22 -3.66
N ASN A 43 23.47 1.38 -4.69
CA ASN A 43 23.80 1.78 -6.04
C ASN A 43 22.55 2.32 -6.74
N TRP A 44 22.46 3.62 -6.86
CA TRP A 44 21.32 4.33 -7.42
C TRP A 44 21.05 4.01 -8.89
N ASP A 45 22.06 3.59 -9.65
CA ASP A 45 21.88 3.22 -11.06
C ASP A 45 20.93 2.05 -11.20
N LYS A 46 20.84 1.17 -10.19
CA LYS A 46 19.88 0.07 -10.14
C LYS A 46 18.43 0.52 -9.98
N LEU A 47 18.17 1.68 -9.36
CA LEU A 47 16.83 2.26 -9.31
C LEU A 47 16.56 3.06 -10.59
N PHE A 48 17.53 3.85 -11.04
CA PHE A 48 17.36 4.71 -12.21
C PHE A 48 17.34 3.96 -13.55
N LYS A 49 17.70 2.67 -13.58
CA LYS A 49 17.54 1.84 -14.80
C LYS A 49 16.07 1.68 -15.21
N TYR A 50 15.14 1.80 -14.26
CA TYR A 50 13.71 1.74 -14.56
C TYR A 50 13.25 3.08 -15.10
N GLU A 51 12.75 3.06 -16.33
CA GLU A 51 12.14 4.24 -16.94
C GLU A 51 10.67 4.34 -16.55
N LYS A 52 10.13 5.55 -16.51
CA LYS A 52 8.71 5.77 -16.32
C LYS A 52 8.01 5.53 -17.65
N ALA A 53 7.59 4.29 -17.90
CA ALA A 53 6.83 3.98 -19.09
C ALA A 53 5.47 4.70 -19.08
N GLU A 54 5.03 5.17 -20.22
CA GLU A 54 3.67 5.64 -20.44
C GLU A 54 2.77 4.46 -20.84
N LEU A 55 1.46 4.65 -20.75
CA LEU A 55 0.50 3.67 -21.26
C LEU A 55 0.60 3.61 -22.78
N THR A 56 0.41 2.42 -23.33
CA THR A 56 0.25 2.27 -24.78
C THR A 56 -1.04 2.96 -25.26
N ALA A 57 -1.13 3.24 -26.55
CA ALA A 57 -2.34 3.83 -27.12
C ALA A 57 -3.60 2.97 -26.87
N GLU A 58 -3.46 1.64 -26.90
CA GLU A 58 -4.57 0.70 -26.62
C GLU A 58 -4.98 0.75 -25.13
N GLU A 59 -4.02 0.76 -24.22
CA GLU A 59 -4.27 0.87 -22.78
C GLU A 59 -4.93 2.19 -22.42
N GLN A 60 -4.46 3.30 -23.02
CA GLN A 60 -5.06 4.62 -22.82
C GLN A 60 -6.48 4.68 -23.39
N ALA A 61 -6.70 4.13 -24.59
CA ALA A 61 -8.03 4.07 -25.19
C ALA A 61 -9.03 3.26 -24.35
N PHE A 62 -8.56 2.20 -23.69
CA PHE A 62 -9.38 1.44 -22.75
C PHE A 62 -9.79 2.25 -21.53
N LEU A 63 -8.87 3.05 -20.98
CA LEU A 63 -9.17 3.96 -19.87
C LEU A 63 -10.15 5.07 -20.25
N ASP A 64 -10.03 5.62 -21.45
CA ASP A 64 -10.84 6.76 -21.92
C ASP A 64 -12.19 6.32 -22.48
N GLY A 65 -12.31 5.08 -22.92
CA GLY A 65 -13.53 4.47 -23.45
C GLY A 65 -14.24 3.58 -22.42
N PRO A 66 -13.92 2.27 -22.36
CA PRO A 66 -14.63 1.30 -21.52
C PRO A 66 -14.65 1.65 -20.03
N VAL A 67 -13.51 2.07 -19.46
CA VAL A 67 -13.43 2.42 -18.03
C VAL A 67 -14.24 3.68 -17.74
N GLU A 68 -14.15 4.69 -18.58
CA GLU A 68 -14.95 5.92 -18.46
C GLU A 68 -16.46 5.63 -18.56
N LYS A 69 -16.84 4.75 -19.51
CA LYS A 69 -18.23 4.30 -19.69
C LYS A 69 -18.75 3.60 -18.42
N LEU A 70 -17.96 2.69 -17.85
CA LEU A 70 -18.31 1.99 -16.61
C LEU A 70 -18.43 2.97 -15.44
N CYS A 71 -17.49 3.92 -15.28
CA CYS A 71 -17.55 4.93 -14.24
C CYS A 71 -18.81 5.83 -14.31
N LYS A 72 -19.33 6.10 -15.49
CA LYS A 72 -20.58 6.88 -15.67
C LYS A 72 -21.84 6.13 -15.25
N ILE A 73 -21.82 4.79 -15.31
CA ILE A 73 -22.97 3.94 -15.00
C ILE A 73 -23.01 3.59 -13.52
N VAL A 74 -21.85 3.35 -12.88
CA VAL A 74 -21.82 2.93 -11.48
C VAL A 74 -22.09 4.13 -10.57
N ASP A 75 -23.16 4.02 -9.78
CA ASP A 75 -23.52 4.97 -8.73
C ASP A 75 -23.46 4.27 -7.36
N ASN A 76 -22.62 4.77 -6.46
CA ASN A 76 -22.40 4.13 -5.16
C ASN A 76 -23.66 4.09 -4.29
N TRP A 77 -24.54 5.11 -4.40
CA TRP A 77 -25.77 5.15 -3.61
C TRP A 77 -26.79 4.10 -4.09
N GLU A 78 -26.95 3.97 -5.41
CA GLU A 78 -27.83 2.95 -5.98
C GLU A 78 -27.27 1.53 -5.75
N ILE A 79 -25.95 1.34 -5.89
CA ILE A 79 -25.27 0.08 -5.58
C ILE A 79 -25.47 -0.33 -4.11
N GLN A 80 -25.45 0.61 -3.17
CA GLN A 80 -25.75 0.30 -1.76
C GLN A 80 -27.20 -0.13 -1.54
N LYS A 81 -28.16 0.47 -2.24
CA LYS A 81 -29.59 0.11 -2.14
C LYS A 81 -29.88 -1.26 -2.73
N THR A 82 -29.32 -1.55 -3.90
CA THR A 82 -29.54 -2.80 -4.64
C THR A 82 -28.65 -3.93 -4.14
N ASN A 83 -27.64 -3.62 -3.35
CA ASN A 83 -26.62 -4.54 -2.83
C ASN A 83 -25.84 -5.29 -3.92
N ASP A 84 -25.78 -4.71 -5.13
CA ASP A 84 -25.00 -5.24 -6.27
C ASP A 84 -24.72 -4.14 -7.31
N LEU A 85 -23.80 -4.43 -8.24
CA LEU A 85 -23.61 -3.63 -9.44
C LEU A 85 -24.88 -3.73 -10.33
N PRO A 86 -25.24 -2.65 -11.06
CA PRO A 86 -26.35 -2.71 -11.99
C PRO A 86 -26.05 -3.71 -13.11
N PRO A 87 -27.08 -4.38 -13.68
CA PRO A 87 -26.92 -5.39 -14.75
C PRO A 87 -26.12 -4.88 -15.96
N GLU A 88 -26.27 -3.60 -16.29
CA GLU A 88 -25.49 -2.97 -17.38
C GLU A 88 -24.00 -2.89 -17.07
N ALA A 89 -23.64 -2.65 -15.81
CA ALA A 89 -22.23 -2.65 -15.39
C ALA A 89 -21.62 -4.05 -15.51
N TRP A 90 -22.34 -5.10 -15.09
CA TRP A 90 -21.92 -6.49 -15.27
C TRP A 90 -21.73 -6.84 -16.76
N LYS A 91 -22.65 -6.37 -17.62
CA LYS A 91 -22.55 -6.55 -19.07
C LYS A 91 -21.26 -5.93 -19.61
N ILE A 92 -21.00 -4.66 -19.29
CA ILE A 92 -19.78 -3.96 -19.72
C ILE A 92 -18.52 -4.66 -19.20
N ILE A 93 -18.49 -5.06 -17.92
CA ILE A 93 -17.33 -5.75 -17.33
C ILE A 93 -16.97 -7.01 -18.13
N LYS A 94 -17.97 -7.78 -18.57
CA LYS A 94 -17.76 -9.00 -19.36
C LYS A 94 -17.41 -8.70 -20.82
N GLU A 95 -18.25 -7.93 -21.50
CA GLU A 95 -18.13 -7.69 -22.96
C GLU A 95 -16.88 -6.88 -23.33
N GLU A 96 -16.48 -5.91 -22.50
CA GLU A 96 -15.29 -5.10 -22.74
C GLU A 96 -13.99 -5.77 -22.24
N GLY A 97 -14.08 -6.94 -21.57
CA GLY A 97 -12.93 -7.75 -21.16
C GLY A 97 -12.21 -7.28 -19.90
N PHE A 98 -12.92 -6.66 -18.95
CA PHE A 98 -12.34 -6.28 -17.66
C PHE A 98 -11.87 -7.45 -16.80
N MET A 99 -12.38 -8.67 -17.05
CA MET A 99 -12.00 -9.87 -16.31
C MET A 99 -10.62 -10.42 -16.71
N GLY A 100 -10.10 -10.02 -17.87
CA GLY A 100 -8.86 -10.55 -18.46
C GLY A 100 -7.86 -9.46 -18.85
N LEU A 101 -7.62 -8.44 -18.00
CA LEU A 101 -6.72 -7.34 -18.33
C LEU A 101 -5.28 -7.83 -18.59
N GLU A 102 -4.76 -8.74 -17.76
CA GLU A 102 -3.40 -9.28 -17.88
C GLU A 102 -3.33 -10.62 -18.60
N ILE A 103 -4.46 -11.28 -18.87
CA ILE A 103 -4.49 -12.52 -19.66
C ILE A 103 -3.97 -12.20 -21.07
N PRO A 104 -3.02 -13.01 -21.61
CA PRO A 104 -2.46 -12.76 -22.92
C PRO A 104 -3.51 -12.74 -24.04
N LYS A 105 -3.25 -11.96 -25.09
CA LYS A 105 -4.16 -11.80 -26.24
C LYS A 105 -4.45 -13.11 -26.97
N GLU A 106 -3.50 -14.03 -26.99
CA GLU A 106 -3.66 -15.38 -27.58
C GLU A 106 -4.76 -16.20 -26.91
N TYR A 107 -5.10 -15.88 -25.64
CA TYR A 107 -6.20 -16.47 -24.90
C TYR A 107 -7.42 -15.54 -24.81
N GLY A 108 -7.51 -14.52 -25.66
CA GLY A 108 -8.64 -13.59 -25.70
C GLY A 108 -8.64 -12.52 -24.60
N GLY A 109 -7.57 -12.39 -23.82
CA GLY A 109 -7.39 -11.32 -22.86
C GLY A 109 -6.87 -10.03 -23.50
N LYS A 110 -6.62 -9.01 -22.69
CA LYS A 110 -6.10 -7.71 -23.17
C LYS A 110 -4.58 -7.70 -23.28
N GLY A 111 -3.86 -8.52 -22.51
CA GLY A 111 -2.40 -8.53 -22.44
C GLY A 111 -1.81 -7.19 -21.99
N PHE A 112 -2.51 -6.49 -21.10
CA PHE A 112 -2.12 -5.18 -20.59
C PHE A 112 -0.97 -5.28 -19.60
N SER A 113 -0.21 -4.19 -19.49
CA SER A 113 0.83 -4.05 -18.47
C SER A 113 0.24 -3.95 -17.06
N SER A 114 1.04 -4.27 -16.05
CA SER A 114 0.66 -4.07 -14.65
C SER A 114 0.37 -2.61 -14.35
N LYS A 115 1.04 -1.66 -15.05
CA LYS A 115 0.74 -0.24 -14.99
C LYS A 115 -0.68 0.05 -15.45
N ALA A 116 -1.11 -0.51 -16.59
CA ALA A 116 -2.46 -0.32 -17.12
C ALA A 116 -3.52 -0.94 -16.20
N HIS A 117 -3.32 -2.18 -15.73
CA HIS A 117 -4.19 -2.80 -14.73
C HIS A 117 -4.35 -1.92 -13.49
N SER A 118 -3.24 -1.45 -12.92
CA SER A 118 -3.26 -0.53 -11.77
C SER A 118 -3.99 0.77 -12.07
N ALA A 119 -3.89 1.32 -13.29
CA ALA A 119 -4.59 2.53 -13.70
C ALA A 119 -6.10 2.30 -13.83
N VAL A 120 -6.53 1.15 -14.38
CA VAL A 120 -7.95 0.75 -14.46
C VAL A 120 -8.55 0.63 -13.06
N VAL A 121 -7.90 -0.12 -12.17
CA VAL A 121 -8.36 -0.27 -10.78
C VAL A 121 -8.41 1.07 -10.06
N MET A 122 -7.41 1.94 -10.24
CA MET A 122 -7.36 3.27 -9.64
C MET A 122 -8.54 4.14 -10.10
N LYS A 123 -8.83 4.19 -11.42
CA LYS A 123 -9.94 4.98 -11.95
C LYS A 123 -11.28 4.46 -11.45
N LEU A 124 -11.50 3.14 -11.47
CA LEU A 124 -12.72 2.52 -10.92
C LEU A 124 -12.88 2.77 -9.43
N ALA A 125 -11.83 2.59 -8.63
CA ALA A 125 -11.88 2.76 -7.17
C ALA A 125 -12.20 4.20 -6.75
N SER A 126 -11.82 5.19 -7.56
CA SER A 126 -12.18 6.59 -7.34
C SER A 126 -13.68 6.87 -7.56
N ARG A 127 -14.39 5.98 -8.25
CA ARG A 127 -15.84 6.07 -8.48
C ARG A 127 -16.63 5.07 -7.64
N SER A 128 -16.20 3.79 -7.64
CA SER A 128 -16.87 2.72 -6.91
C SER A 128 -15.89 1.64 -6.45
N ILE A 129 -15.77 1.48 -5.14
CA ILE A 129 -14.98 0.37 -4.57
C ILE A 129 -15.56 -0.98 -4.98
N THR A 130 -16.87 -1.11 -5.05
CA THR A 130 -17.55 -2.35 -5.49
C THR A 130 -17.12 -2.75 -6.90
N ALA A 131 -17.16 -1.81 -7.85
CA ALA A 131 -16.72 -2.06 -9.21
C ALA A 131 -15.20 -2.38 -9.27
N ALA A 132 -14.39 -1.63 -8.53
CA ALA A 132 -12.95 -1.85 -8.46
C ALA A 132 -12.60 -3.25 -7.92
N VAL A 133 -13.21 -3.68 -6.82
CA VAL A 133 -12.97 -5.02 -6.23
C VAL A 133 -13.44 -6.13 -7.18
N THR A 134 -14.55 -5.93 -7.87
CA THR A 134 -15.08 -6.90 -8.85
C THR A 134 -14.10 -7.13 -10.01
N VAL A 135 -13.43 -6.08 -10.48
CA VAL A 135 -12.43 -6.17 -11.57
C VAL A 135 -11.05 -6.59 -11.05
N MET A 136 -10.67 -6.12 -9.87
CA MET A 136 -9.36 -6.34 -9.28
C MET A 136 -9.07 -7.82 -9.02
N VAL A 137 -10.04 -8.56 -8.44
CA VAL A 137 -9.80 -9.93 -7.97
C VAL A 137 -9.54 -10.93 -9.11
N PRO A 138 -10.28 -10.94 -10.23
CA PRO A 138 -9.96 -11.81 -11.35
C PRO A 138 -8.56 -11.60 -11.92
N ASN A 139 -8.06 -10.37 -11.88
CA ASN A 139 -6.80 -9.97 -12.53
C ASN A 139 -5.55 -10.09 -11.65
N SER A 140 -5.68 -10.18 -10.32
CA SER A 140 -4.52 -10.16 -9.43
C SER A 140 -4.53 -11.17 -8.29
N LEU A 141 -5.69 -11.74 -7.99
CA LEU A 141 -5.90 -12.66 -6.86
C LEU A 141 -6.71 -13.90 -7.26
N GLY A 142 -7.05 -14.02 -8.53
CA GLY A 142 -7.77 -15.16 -9.08
C GLY A 142 -6.83 -16.26 -9.58
N PRO A 143 -7.38 -17.42 -9.97
CA PRO A 143 -6.59 -18.52 -10.52
C PRO A 143 -5.97 -18.22 -11.90
N ALA A 144 -6.40 -17.17 -12.61
CA ALA A 144 -5.90 -16.85 -13.95
C ALA A 144 -4.38 -16.64 -13.99
N GLU A 145 -3.83 -15.89 -13.03
CA GLU A 145 -2.38 -15.67 -12.92
C GLU A 145 -1.63 -16.99 -12.66
N LEU A 146 -2.15 -17.83 -11.75
CA LEU A 146 -1.55 -19.13 -11.44
C LEU A 146 -1.60 -20.07 -12.65
N ILE A 147 -2.72 -20.08 -13.38
CA ILE A 147 -2.86 -20.90 -14.60
C ILE A 147 -1.89 -20.38 -15.68
N GLY A 148 -1.80 -19.07 -15.87
CA GLY A 148 -0.88 -18.46 -16.83
C GLY A 148 0.58 -18.80 -16.55
N ALA A 149 1.01 -18.74 -15.28
CA ALA A 149 2.38 -18.98 -14.88
C ALA A 149 2.73 -20.47 -14.78
N TYR A 150 1.80 -21.30 -14.28
CA TYR A 150 2.13 -22.69 -13.89
C TYR A 150 1.23 -23.74 -14.52
N GLY A 151 0.09 -23.36 -15.11
CA GLY A 151 -0.89 -24.28 -15.68
C GLY A 151 -0.30 -25.14 -16.81
N THR A 152 -0.84 -26.35 -16.98
CA THR A 152 -0.57 -27.14 -18.17
C THR A 152 -1.15 -26.45 -19.41
N GLN A 153 -0.69 -26.80 -20.61
CA GLN A 153 -1.21 -26.21 -21.84
C GLN A 153 -2.71 -26.44 -21.95
N ALA A 154 -3.20 -27.63 -21.62
CA ALA A 154 -4.63 -27.95 -21.61
C ALA A 154 -5.43 -27.05 -20.63
N GLN A 155 -4.87 -26.77 -19.45
CA GLN A 155 -5.52 -25.84 -18.51
C GLN A 155 -5.53 -24.41 -19.04
N LYS A 156 -4.46 -23.94 -19.65
CA LYS A 156 -4.39 -22.60 -20.27
C LYS A 156 -5.41 -22.46 -21.39
N ASP A 157 -5.43 -23.40 -22.31
CA ASP A 157 -6.33 -23.39 -23.48
C ASP A 157 -7.82 -23.45 -23.08
N TYR A 158 -8.13 -24.16 -21.99
CA TYR A 158 -9.50 -24.31 -21.54
C TYR A 158 -9.97 -23.14 -20.65
N TYR A 159 -9.21 -22.75 -19.65
CA TYR A 159 -9.66 -21.81 -18.64
C TYR A 159 -9.38 -20.34 -18.98
N LEU A 160 -8.21 -19.99 -19.55
CA LEU A 160 -7.87 -18.58 -19.77
C LEU A 160 -8.85 -17.85 -20.69
N PRO A 161 -9.32 -18.42 -21.82
CA PRO A 161 -10.33 -17.74 -22.64
C PRO A 161 -11.66 -17.53 -21.91
N ARG A 162 -12.08 -18.49 -21.08
CA ARG A 162 -13.32 -18.42 -20.30
C ARG A 162 -13.26 -17.40 -19.17
N LEU A 163 -12.11 -17.27 -18.55
CA LEU A 163 -11.83 -16.26 -17.54
C LEU A 163 -11.75 -14.86 -18.16
N ALA A 164 -11.11 -14.75 -19.32
CA ALA A 164 -10.93 -13.45 -20.00
C ALA A 164 -12.27 -12.83 -20.42
N ASN A 165 -13.20 -13.64 -20.93
CA ASN A 165 -14.52 -13.18 -21.39
C ASN A 165 -15.61 -13.19 -20.31
N GLY A 166 -15.28 -13.61 -19.08
CA GLY A 166 -16.22 -13.66 -17.95
C GLY A 166 -17.28 -14.77 -18.05
N THR A 167 -17.08 -15.78 -18.90
CA THR A 167 -17.88 -17.03 -18.87
C THR A 167 -17.64 -17.77 -17.57
N GLU A 168 -16.38 -17.82 -17.13
CA GLU A 168 -16.00 -18.25 -15.79
C GLU A 168 -15.68 -17.05 -14.93
N ILE A 169 -16.33 -16.95 -13.76
CA ILE A 169 -16.01 -15.96 -12.74
C ILE A 169 -15.17 -16.67 -11.68
N PRO A 170 -13.93 -16.25 -11.45
CA PRO A 170 -13.03 -16.92 -10.51
C PRO A 170 -13.18 -16.39 -9.08
N CYS A 171 -12.88 -17.24 -8.10
CA CYS A 171 -12.48 -16.82 -6.77
C CYS A 171 -11.26 -17.63 -6.30
N PHE A 172 -10.57 -17.14 -5.26
CA PHE A 172 -9.49 -17.90 -4.65
C PHE A 172 -9.77 -18.20 -3.18
N ALA A 173 -9.94 -19.47 -2.86
CA ALA A 173 -10.31 -19.97 -1.56
C ALA A 173 -9.06 -20.39 -0.74
N LEU A 174 -8.50 -19.43 0.02
CA LEU A 174 -7.33 -19.63 0.89
C LEU A 174 -7.71 -19.56 2.37
N THR A 175 -8.33 -18.46 2.80
CA THR A 175 -8.62 -18.16 4.21
C THR A 175 -9.75 -19.01 4.75
N GLY A 176 -9.54 -19.63 5.92
CA GLY A 176 -10.55 -20.40 6.66
C GLY A 176 -10.73 -19.90 8.09
N PRO A 177 -11.61 -20.55 8.90
CA PRO A 177 -11.81 -20.20 10.31
C PRO A 177 -10.53 -20.24 11.14
N ASP A 178 -9.69 -21.25 10.94
CA ASP A 178 -8.49 -21.51 11.74
C ASP A 178 -7.20 -20.99 11.10
N ALA A 179 -7.26 -20.47 9.87
CA ALA A 179 -6.08 -20.00 9.12
C ALA A 179 -6.37 -18.70 8.38
N GLY A 180 -6.01 -17.57 9.03
CA GLY A 180 -6.01 -16.23 8.44
C GLY A 180 -4.61 -15.76 8.17
N SER A 181 -3.99 -15.07 9.15
CA SER A 181 -2.59 -14.59 9.04
C SER A 181 -1.58 -15.73 8.94
N ASP A 182 -1.86 -16.87 9.55
CA ASP A 182 -1.10 -18.12 9.42
C ASP A 182 -1.66 -18.97 8.28
N ALA A 183 -1.60 -18.45 7.06
CA ALA A 183 -2.14 -19.13 5.88
C ALA A 183 -1.40 -20.44 5.53
N GLY A 184 -0.17 -20.62 6.02
CA GLY A 184 0.57 -21.88 5.87
C GLY A 184 0.03 -23.03 6.73
N SER A 185 -0.79 -22.74 7.73
CA SER A 185 -1.35 -23.73 8.67
C SER A 185 -2.78 -24.15 8.35
N ILE A 186 -3.26 -23.92 7.10
CA ILE A 186 -4.60 -24.31 6.68
C ILE A 186 -4.91 -25.76 7.08
N PRO A 187 -6.10 -26.03 7.70
CA PRO A 187 -6.50 -27.38 8.09
C PRO A 187 -7.14 -28.18 6.96
N ASP A 188 -7.53 -27.53 5.88
CA ASP A 188 -8.20 -28.12 4.73
C ASP A 188 -7.35 -29.20 4.09
N ARG A 189 -7.96 -30.35 3.77
CA ARG A 189 -7.25 -31.55 3.30
C ARG A 189 -7.82 -32.12 2.02
N GLY A 190 -6.95 -32.66 1.21
CA GLY A 190 -7.27 -33.51 0.08
C GLY A 190 -6.46 -34.78 0.14
N VAL A 191 -7.06 -35.91 -0.20
CA VAL A 191 -6.40 -37.20 -0.25
C VAL A 191 -6.46 -37.73 -1.67
N VAL A 192 -5.31 -38.17 -2.19
CA VAL A 192 -5.24 -38.81 -3.51
C VAL A 192 -5.92 -40.17 -3.42
N VAL A 193 -6.91 -40.40 -4.30
CA VAL A 193 -7.71 -41.62 -4.32
C VAL A 193 -8.05 -42.01 -5.75
N LYS A 194 -8.48 -43.26 -5.94
CA LYS A 194 -9.18 -43.68 -7.14
C LYS A 194 -10.69 -43.72 -6.84
N ASN A 195 -11.48 -43.18 -7.76
CA ASN A 195 -12.96 -43.27 -7.65
C ASN A 195 -13.44 -44.69 -8.02
N GLU A 196 -14.75 -44.90 -7.97
CA GLU A 196 -15.38 -46.20 -8.29
C GLU A 196 -15.11 -46.69 -9.72
N LYS A 197 -14.75 -45.77 -10.64
CA LYS A 197 -14.39 -46.07 -12.03
C LYS A 197 -12.89 -46.33 -12.20
N GLY A 198 -12.11 -46.26 -11.11
CA GLY A 198 -10.65 -46.38 -11.14
C GLY A 198 -9.90 -45.11 -11.59
N GLU A 199 -10.60 -43.98 -11.79
CA GLU A 199 -9.97 -42.72 -12.17
C GLU A 199 -9.24 -42.09 -10.99
N LEU A 200 -8.00 -41.64 -11.23
CA LEU A 200 -7.19 -40.99 -10.22
C LEU A 200 -7.68 -39.55 -9.97
N GLY A 201 -7.86 -39.18 -8.70
CA GLY A 201 -8.34 -37.87 -8.33
C GLY A 201 -8.02 -37.53 -6.90
N ILE A 202 -8.61 -36.47 -6.42
CA ILE A 202 -8.45 -35.95 -5.05
C ILE A 202 -9.82 -35.88 -4.41
N ARG A 203 -9.95 -36.43 -3.21
CA ARG A 203 -11.12 -36.30 -2.37
C ARG A 203 -10.85 -35.24 -1.29
N MET A 204 -11.63 -34.17 -1.30
CA MET A 204 -11.33 -32.93 -0.58
C MET A 204 -12.41 -32.61 0.46
N ASN A 205 -11.96 -32.05 1.59
CA ASN A 205 -12.82 -31.43 2.59
C ASN A 205 -12.24 -30.07 3.00
N TRP A 206 -13.08 -29.02 3.02
CA TRP A 206 -12.63 -27.68 3.38
C TRP A 206 -13.75 -26.82 3.98
N GLU A 207 -13.35 -25.77 4.71
CA GLU A 207 -14.22 -24.69 5.14
C GLU A 207 -13.50 -23.34 4.96
N LYS A 208 -13.99 -22.52 4.01
CA LYS A 208 -13.41 -21.23 3.66
C LYS A 208 -14.38 -20.09 3.97
N ARG A 209 -13.82 -18.90 4.29
CA ARG A 209 -14.61 -17.71 4.55
C ARG A 209 -13.90 -16.46 4.03
N TYR A 210 -14.66 -15.36 3.91
CA TYR A 210 -14.17 -14.07 3.38
C TYR A 210 -13.70 -14.15 1.93
N ILE A 211 -14.28 -15.04 1.14
CA ILE A 211 -13.84 -15.26 -0.23
C ILE A 211 -14.54 -14.26 -1.15
N THR A 212 -13.75 -13.31 -1.67
CA THR A 212 -14.23 -12.30 -2.61
C THR A 212 -14.61 -12.98 -3.92
N LEU A 213 -15.76 -12.58 -4.49
CA LEU A 213 -16.47 -13.21 -5.59
C LEU A 213 -16.97 -14.63 -5.29
N GLY A 214 -16.67 -15.25 -4.15
CA GLY A 214 -17.11 -16.60 -3.79
C GLY A 214 -18.59 -16.87 -4.01
N PRO A 215 -19.53 -15.98 -3.62
CA PRO A 215 -20.97 -16.18 -3.83
C PRO A 215 -21.39 -16.34 -5.30
N ILE A 216 -20.67 -15.76 -6.25
CA ILE A 216 -20.99 -15.78 -7.68
C ILE A 216 -19.95 -16.53 -8.54
N ALA A 217 -18.86 -16.98 -7.93
CA ALA A 217 -17.80 -17.69 -8.66
C ALA A 217 -18.33 -18.98 -9.27
N SER A 218 -17.95 -19.24 -10.51
CA SER A 218 -18.18 -20.53 -11.20
C SER A 218 -16.96 -21.44 -11.09
N LEU A 219 -15.76 -20.86 -10.88
CA LEU A 219 -14.50 -21.57 -10.73
C LEU A 219 -13.80 -21.16 -9.44
N ILE A 220 -13.51 -22.11 -8.59
CA ILE A 220 -12.83 -21.93 -7.30
C ILE A 220 -11.38 -22.38 -7.43
N GLY A 221 -10.42 -21.45 -7.31
CA GLY A 221 -9.03 -21.78 -7.02
C GLY A 221 -8.90 -22.16 -5.55
N MET A 222 -8.56 -23.41 -5.25
CA MET A 222 -8.58 -23.98 -3.89
C MET A 222 -7.17 -24.27 -3.41
N ALA A 223 -6.81 -23.74 -2.23
CA ALA A 223 -5.59 -24.12 -1.53
C ALA A 223 -5.90 -25.09 -0.36
N PHE A 224 -5.17 -26.20 -0.29
CA PHE A 224 -5.37 -27.26 0.71
C PHE A 224 -4.08 -28.08 0.90
N LYS A 225 -3.98 -28.83 1.98
CA LYS A 225 -2.91 -29.84 2.19
C LYS A 225 -3.26 -31.13 1.48
N LEU A 226 -2.35 -31.61 0.62
CA LEU A 226 -2.53 -32.84 -0.13
C LEU A 226 -1.78 -33.99 0.52
N GLU A 227 -2.46 -35.10 0.73
CA GLU A 227 -1.93 -36.35 1.24
C GLU A 227 -2.03 -37.46 0.18
N ASP A 228 -1.01 -38.31 0.08
CA ASP A 228 -0.97 -39.49 -0.78
C ASP A 228 -0.55 -40.72 0.04
N PRO A 229 -1.44 -41.26 0.90
CA PRO A 229 -1.09 -42.35 1.80
C PRO A 229 -0.75 -43.66 1.07
N ASP A 230 -1.34 -43.88 -0.12
CA ASP A 230 -1.17 -45.10 -0.91
C ASP A 230 -0.10 -44.94 -2.00
N ASN A 231 0.62 -43.81 -2.00
CA ASN A 231 1.67 -43.48 -2.97
C ASN A 231 1.23 -43.62 -4.45
N LEU A 232 -0.01 -43.21 -4.72
CA LEU A 232 -0.60 -43.32 -6.08
C LEU A 232 0.08 -42.39 -7.09
N LEU A 233 0.71 -41.30 -6.60
CA LEU A 233 1.50 -40.37 -7.42
C LEU A 233 2.99 -40.78 -7.52
N GLY A 234 3.42 -41.83 -6.83
CA GLY A 234 4.80 -42.35 -6.90
C GLY A 234 5.85 -41.41 -6.27
N LYS A 235 5.45 -40.44 -5.42
CA LYS A 235 6.40 -39.45 -4.84
C LYS A 235 7.12 -39.95 -3.58
N GLY A 236 6.76 -41.11 -3.04
CA GLY A 236 7.42 -41.73 -1.90
C GLY A 236 7.22 -41.05 -0.55
N VAL A 237 6.33 -40.03 -0.47
CA VAL A 237 6.00 -39.29 0.75
C VAL A 237 4.50 -39.20 0.90
N LYS A 238 4.02 -39.35 2.15
CA LYS A 238 2.58 -39.30 2.46
C LYS A 238 2.03 -37.88 2.45
N ASP A 239 2.70 -36.94 3.09
CA ASP A 239 2.31 -35.52 3.13
C ASP A 239 3.06 -34.78 2.01
N LEU A 240 2.32 -34.37 0.98
CA LEU A 240 2.86 -33.64 -0.15
C LEU A 240 2.95 -32.13 0.10
N GLY A 241 2.24 -31.61 1.10
CA GLY A 241 2.19 -30.19 1.42
C GLY A 241 1.06 -29.44 0.72
N ILE A 242 1.13 -28.09 0.79
CA ILE A 242 0.10 -27.22 0.23
C ILE A 242 0.08 -27.33 -1.29
N THR A 243 -1.10 -27.62 -1.82
CA THR A 243 -1.38 -27.78 -3.24
C THR A 243 -2.50 -26.83 -3.62
N VAL A 244 -2.52 -26.37 -4.87
CA VAL A 244 -3.60 -25.57 -5.45
C VAL A 244 -4.27 -26.33 -6.58
N ALA A 245 -5.62 -26.31 -6.59
CA ALA A 245 -6.42 -27.00 -7.60
C ALA A 245 -7.60 -26.14 -8.04
N LEU A 246 -8.14 -26.45 -9.21
CA LEU A 246 -9.33 -25.82 -9.79
C LEU A 246 -10.55 -26.67 -9.48
N VAL A 247 -11.55 -26.08 -8.82
CA VAL A 247 -12.79 -26.76 -8.43
C VAL A 247 -13.96 -26.03 -9.07
N PRO A 248 -14.66 -26.61 -10.05
CA PRO A 248 -15.91 -26.06 -10.56
C PRO A 248 -16.96 -25.96 -9.45
N ARG A 249 -17.71 -24.86 -9.40
CA ARG A 249 -18.78 -24.63 -8.40
C ARG A 249 -19.77 -25.76 -8.26
N ASN A 250 -20.16 -26.37 -9.40
CA ASN A 250 -21.19 -27.38 -9.48
C ASN A 250 -20.68 -28.81 -9.17
N THR A 251 -19.42 -28.95 -8.72
CA THR A 251 -18.89 -30.26 -8.29
C THR A 251 -19.68 -30.76 -7.09
N PRO A 252 -20.18 -32.03 -7.09
CA PRO A 252 -20.93 -32.59 -5.98
C PRO A 252 -20.19 -32.43 -4.66
N GLY A 253 -20.90 -32.00 -3.60
CA GLY A 253 -20.34 -31.74 -2.28
C GLY A 253 -19.82 -30.31 -2.06
N VAL A 254 -19.82 -29.43 -3.07
CA VAL A 254 -19.51 -28.01 -2.93
C VAL A 254 -20.76 -27.25 -2.48
N GLU A 255 -20.61 -26.47 -1.42
CA GLU A 255 -21.64 -25.59 -0.86
C GLU A 255 -21.16 -24.14 -0.89
N ILE A 256 -21.98 -23.25 -1.46
CA ILE A 256 -21.76 -21.82 -1.43
C ILE A 256 -22.67 -21.24 -0.37
N GLY A 257 -22.11 -20.59 0.65
CA GLY A 257 -22.89 -19.96 1.71
C GLY A 257 -23.35 -18.54 1.38
N ASP A 258 -24.06 -17.96 2.35
CA ASP A 258 -24.58 -16.60 2.26
C ASP A 258 -23.48 -15.54 2.18
N ARG A 259 -23.83 -14.38 1.63
CA ARG A 259 -22.89 -13.27 1.51
C ARG A 259 -22.50 -12.68 2.87
N HIS A 260 -21.24 -12.35 3.02
CA HIS A 260 -20.80 -11.42 4.06
C HIS A 260 -21.10 -9.97 3.62
N ALA A 261 -21.26 -9.08 4.58
CA ALA A 261 -21.44 -7.64 4.37
C ALA A 261 -20.26 -6.85 4.95
N PRO A 262 -19.08 -6.85 4.30
CA PRO A 262 -17.90 -6.20 4.84
C PRO A 262 -18.11 -4.68 4.93
N MET A 263 -18.34 -4.16 6.13
CA MET A 263 -18.64 -2.74 6.39
C MET A 263 -19.78 -2.17 5.53
N ASP A 264 -20.78 -2.98 5.22
CA ASP A 264 -21.89 -2.67 4.30
C ASP A 264 -21.47 -2.26 2.88
N LEU A 265 -20.28 -2.67 2.45
CA LEU A 265 -19.89 -2.51 1.05
C LEU A 265 -20.44 -3.66 0.20
N PRO A 266 -21.21 -3.35 -0.84
CA PRO A 266 -21.98 -4.33 -1.59
C PRO A 266 -21.17 -5.01 -2.70
N PHE A 267 -19.97 -5.51 -2.40
CA PHE A 267 -19.26 -6.42 -3.29
C PHE A 267 -19.45 -7.87 -2.86
N HIS A 268 -19.41 -8.79 -3.81
CA HIS A 268 -19.60 -10.20 -3.53
C HIS A 268 -18.44 -10.75 -2.69
N ASN A 269 -18.76 -11.22 -1.47
CA ASN A 269 -17.83 -11.84 -0.54
C ASN A 269 -18.62 -12.85 0.30
N GLY A 270 -18.08 -14.05 0.52
CA GLY A 270 -18.81 -15.06 1.30
C GLY A 270 -18.00 -16.32 1.57
N PRO A 271 -18.57 -17.26 2.34
CA PRO A 271 -17.96 -18.55 2.62
C PRO A 271 -18.22 -19.56 1.51
N ASN A 272 -17.41 -20.60 1.45
CA ASN A 272 -17.70 -21.83 0.75
C ASN A 272 -17.17 -23.04 1.52
N LYS A 273 -17.81 -24.19 1.35
CA LYS A 273 -17.45 -25.45 1.99
C LYS A 273 -17.41 -26.55 0.96
N GLY A 274 -16.62 -27.55 1.23
CA GLY A 274 -16.62 -28.80 0.47
C GLY A 274 -16.65 -29.96 1.43
N LYS A 275 -17.55 -30.93 1.15
CA LYS A 275 -17.65 -32.18 1.87
C LYS A 275 -17.55 -33.33 0.88
N ASP A 276 -16.50 -34.12 1.07
CA ASP A 276 -16.25 -35.32 0.25
C ASP A 276 -16.21 -35.04 -1.27
N VAL A 277 -15.69 -33.86 -1.65
CA VAL A 277 -15.66 -33.39 -3.04
C VAL A 277 -14.57 -34.13 -3.79
N PHE A 278 -14.93 -34.79 -4.90
CA PHE A 278 -13.99 -35.47 -5.79
C PHE A 278 -13.69 -34.56 -7.01
N VAL A 279 -12.40 -34.36 -7.28
CA VAL A 279 -11.93 -33.73 -8.52
C VAL A 279 -10.87 -34.62 -9.18
N PRO A 280 -10.77 -34.64 -10.52
CA PRO A 280 -9.72 -35.36 -11.22
C PRO A 280 -8.33 -34.85 -10.80
N ILE A 281 -7.31 -35.68 -10.87
CA ILE A 281 -5.96 -35.30 -10.46
C ILE A 281 -5.39 -34.12 -11.30
N ASP A 282 -5.82 -34.01 -12.57
CA ASP A 282 -5.45 -32.91 -13.46
C ASP A 282 -6.08 -31.57 -13.08
N ALA A 283 -6.96 -31.53 -12.07
CA ALA A 283 -7.42 -30.28 -11.46
C ALA A 283 -6.32 -29.52 -10.71
N ILE A 284 -5.24 -30.19 -10.33
CA ILE A 284 -4.04 -29.53 -9.77
C ILE A 284 -3.51 -28.55 -10.81
N ILE A 285 -3.31 -27.29 -10.43
CA ILE A 285 -2.70 -26.30 -11.33
C ILE A 285 -1.27 -26.73 -11.67
N GLY A 286 -1.02 -26.94 -12.95
CA GLY A 286 0.24 -27.49 -13.47
C GLY A 286 0.33 -29.01 -13.43
N GLY A 287 -0.78 -29.70 -13.12
CA GLY A 287 -0.89 -31.16 -13.13
C GLY A 287 -0.29 -31.85 -11.91
N PRO A 288 -0.27 -33.19 -11.89
CA PRO A 288 0.20 -34.00 -10.75
C PRO A 288 1.65 -33.72 -10.34
N GLU A 289 2.49 -33.30 -11.30
CA GLU A 289 3.89 -32.96 -11.06
C GLU A 289 4.05 -31.78 -10.08
N LYS A 290 3.08 -30.88 -10.05
CA LYS A 290 3.04 -29.71 -9.19
C LYS A 290 2.35 -29.94 -7.83
N ALA A 291 1.94 -31.19 -7.54
CA ALA A 291 1.42 -31.53 -6.22
C ALA A 291 2.44 -31.22 -5.11
N GLY A 292 1.99 -30.50 -4.07
CA GLY A 292 2.84 -30.01 -2.99
C GLY A 292 3.62 -28.73 -3.27
N LYS A 293 3.47 -28.12 -4.46
CA LYS A 293 4.18 -26.87 -4.82
C LYS A 293 3.30 -25.62 -4.74
N GLY A 294 2.08 -25.75 -4.27
CA GLY A 294 1.10 -24.67 -4.23
C GLY A 294 1.53 -23.48 -3.38
N TRP A 295 2.26 -23.70 -2.30
CA TRP A 295 2.71 -22.60 -1.45
C TRP A 295 3.70 -21.65 -2.15
N ALA A 296 4.69 -22.20 -2.84
CA ALA A 296 5.63 -21.40 -3.63
C ALA A 296 4.92 -20.59 -4.72
N MET A 297 4.00 -21.24 -5.46
CA MET A 297 3.19 -20.58 -6.48
C MET A 297 2.39 -19.41 -5.91
N LEU A 298 1.73 -19.61 -4.77
CA LEU A 298 0.96 -18.58 -4.09
C LEU A 298 1.84 -17.40 -3.64
N MET A 299 3.01 -17.68 -3.08
CA MET A 299 3.89 -16.62 -2.59
C MET A 299 4.43 -15.75 -3.73
N GLU A 300 4.71 -16.33 -4.89
CA GLU A 300 5.15 -15.57 -6.07
C GLU A 300 4.02 -14.72 -6.64
N SER A 301 2.83 -15.27 -6.85
CA SER A 301 1.68 -14.56 -7.41
C SER A 301 1.15 -13.50 -6.45
N LEU A 302 1.06 -13.80 -5.14
CA LEU A 302 0.63 -12.83 -4.14
C LEU A 302 1.59 -11.63 -4.02
N ALA A 303 2.87 -11.79 -4.34
CA ALA A 303 3.82 -10.67 -4.35
C ALA A 303 3.50 -9.66 -5.46
N VAL A 304 3.13 -10.13 -6.64
CA VAL A 304 2.70 -9.29 -7.78
C VAL A 304 1.35 -8.62 -7.47
N GLY A 305 0.32 -9.41 -7.17
CA GLY A 305 -1.04 -8.92 -6.87
C GLY A 305 -1.06 -7.88 -5.76
N ARG A 306 -0.27 -8.08 -4.69
CA ARG A 306 -0.12 -7.13 -3.58
C ARG A 306 0.52 -5.80 -4.02
N SER A 307 1.32 -5.78 -5.09
CA SER A 307 1.90 -4.57 -5.67
C SER A 307 0.89 -3.75 -6.48
N LEU A 308 -0.16 -4.39 -6.98
CA LEU A 308 -1.12 -3.81 -7.93
C LEU A 308 -2.39 -3.32 -7.26
N SER A 309 -3.13 -4.23 -6.65
CA SER A 309 -4.53 -4.06 -6.28
C SER A 309 -4.79 -3.03 -5.20
N LEU A 310 -4.35 -3.31 -3.97
CA LEU A 310 -4.57 -2.41 -2.84
C LEU A 310 -3.76 -1.11 -2.94
N PRO A 311 -2.53 -1.09 -3.49
CA PRO A 311 -1.85 0.16 -3.82
C PRO A 311 -2.62 1.05 -4.78
N ALA A 312 -3.24 0.50 -5.83
CA ALA A 312 -4.06 1.26 -6.77
C ALA A 312 -5.31 1.85 -6.09
N LEU A 313 -6.07 1.02 -5.36
CA LEU A 313 -7.26 1.44 -4.62
C LEU A 313 -6.93 2.51 -3.59
N SER A 314 -5.87 2.33 -2.81
CA SER A 314 -5.45 3.30 -1.78
C SER A 314 -4.98 4.61 -2.40
N THR A 315 -4.26 4.57 -3.53
CA THR A 315 -3.83 5.77 -4.27
C THR A 315 -5.03 6.50 -4.88
N ALA A 316 -6.04 5.77 -5.37
CA ALA A 316 -7.29 6.36 -5.84
C ALA A 316 -7.99 7.16 -4.75
N ALA A 317 -8.12 6.57 -3.56
CA ALA A 317 -8.71 7.24 -2.39
C ALA A 317 -7.91 8.50 -2.00
N ALA A 318 -6.58 8.43 -2.02
CA ALA A 318 -5.71 9.57 -1.71
C ALA A 318 -5.87 10.71 -2.73
N LYS A 319 -5.84 10.39 -4.03
CA LYS A 319 -5.98 11.37 -5.12
C LYS A 319 -7.37 12.00 -5.12
N LEU A 320 -8.42 11.19 -4.97
CA LEU A 320 -9.81 11.69 -4.90
C LEU A 320 -10.01 12.58 -3.69
N SER A 321 -9.51 12.17 -2.53
CA SER A 321 -9.60 12.98 -1.31
C SER A 321 -8.87 14.32 -1.46
N SER A 322 -7.65 14.32 -2.00
CA SER A 322 -6.89 15.55 -2.26
C SER A 322 -7.62 16.47 -3.25
N TYR A 323 -8.19 15.90 -4.33
CA TYR A 323 -8.97 16.62 -5.33
C TYR A 323 -10.23 17.27 -4.72
N ALA A 324 -11.04 16.48 -4.04
CA ALA A 324 -12.31 16.92 -3.52
C ALA A 324 -12.15 17.86 -2.30
N THR A 325 -11.24 17.50 -1.36
CA THR A 325 -11.08 18.28 -0.12
C THR A 325 -10.37 19.60 -0.35
N GLY A 326 -9.37 19.63 -1.25
CA GLY A 326 -8.73 20.87 -1.67
C GLY A 326 -9.75 21.86 -2.24
N SER A 327 -10.60 21.40 -3.15
CA SER A 327 -11.69 22.20 -3.73
C SER A 327 -12.73 22.64 -2.68
N TYR A 328 -13.19 21.67 -1.86
CA TYR A 328 -14.21 21.95 -0.84
C TYR A 328 -13.73 22.98 0.18
N SER A 329 -12.47 22.85 0.65
CA SER A 329 -11.91 23.78 1.64
C SER A 329 -11.88 25.23 1.15
N ARG A 330 -11.73 25.44 -0.16
CA ARG A 330 -11.78 26.76 -0.79
C ARG A 330 -13.20 27.28 -0.96
N VAL A 331 -14.12 26.40 -1.35
CA VAL A 331 -15.53 26.75 -1.59
C VAL A 331 -16.29 27.03 -0.29
N ARG A 332 -16.06 26.21 0.75
CA ARG A 332 -16.71 26.33 2.05
C ARG A 332 -16.22 27.56 2.79
N LYS A 333 -17.14 28.38 3.29
CA LYS A 333 -16.83 29.56 4.13
C LYS A 333 -17.35 29.37 5.54
N GLN A 334 -16.55 29.76 6.51
CA GLN A 334 -16.90 29.96 7.91
C GLN A 334 -16.20 31.23 8.43
N PHE A 335 -16.76 31.87 9.43
CA PHE A 335 -16.21 33.12 9.99
C PHE A 335 -15.90 34.19 8.91
N GLY A 336 -16.74 34.23 7.86
CA GLY A 336 -16.62 35.22 6.79
C GLY A 336 -15.53 34.94 5.74
N THR A 337 -14.75 33.85 5.88
CA THR A 337 -13.67 33.48 4.94
C THR A 337 -13.73 32.02 4.51
N SER A 338 -13.00 31.68 3.45
CA SER A 338 -12.77 30.29 3.04
C SER A 338 -12.08 29.52 4.18
N ILE A 339 -12.54 28.28 4.48
CA ILE A 339 -11.92 27.48 5.53
C ILE A 339 -10.48 27.10 5.21
N SER A 340 -10.08 27.07 3.94
CA SER A 340 -8.70 26.81 3.51
C SER A 340 -7.70 27.87 4.01
N ASN A 341 -8.16 29.01 4.52
CA ASN A 341 -7.31 30.08 5.05
C ASN A 341 -6.92 29.86 6.52
N PHE A 342 -7.47 28.83 7.18
CA PHE A 342 -7.12 28.53 8.57
C PHE A 342 -5.95 27.56 8.62
N GLU A 343 -4.93 27.84 9.44
CA GLU A 343 -3.74 26.97 9.61
C GLU A 343 -4.11 25.56 10.06
N GLY A 344 -5.16 25.42 10.89
CA GLY A 344 -5.69 24.12 11.28
C GLY A 344 -6.31 23.29 10.13
N ILE A 345 -6.56 23.91 8.97
CA ILE A 345 -6.97 23.24 7.72
C ILE A 345 -5.78 23.08 6.77
N GLU A 346 -4.83 24.01 6.79
CA GLU A 346 -3.60 23.91 5.98
C GLU A 346 -2.79 22.65 6.31
N GLU A 347 -2.62 22.32 7.59
CA GLU A 347 -1.85 21.14 8.05
C GLU A 347 -2.39 19.81 7.47
N PRO A 348 -3.69 19.44 7.64
CA PRO A 348 -4.21 18.22 7.02
C PRO A 348 -4.22 18.28 5.48
N LEU A 349 -4.44 19.44 4.85
CA LEU A 349 -4.33 19.56 3.39
C LEU A 349 -2.89 19.28 2.90
N ALA A 350 -1.89 19.77 3.60
CA ALA A 350 -0.48 19.51 3.30
C ALA A 350 -0.15 18.02 3.46
N ARG A 351 -0.62 17.42 4.54
CA ARG A 351 -0.44 15.97 4.80
C ARG A 351 -1.12 15.14 3.71
N MET A 352 -2.34 15.49 3.29
CA MET A 352 -3.03 14.82 2.20
C MET A 352 -2.25 14.92 0.88
N ALA A 353 -1.85 16.11 0.46
CA ALA A 353 -1.13 16.32 -0.79
C ALA A 353 0.25 15.63 -0.79
N GLY A 354 1.01 15.79 0.29
CA GLY A 354 2.34 15.19 0.44
C GLY A 354 2.30 13.65 0.48
N LEU A 355 1.37 13.07 1.22
CA LEU A 355 1.18 11.61 1.25
C LEU A 355 0.66 11.09 -0.09
N THR A 356 -0.24 11.79 -0.77
CA THR A 356 -0.72 11.41 -2.12
C THR A 356 0.45 11.34 -3.10
N TYR A 357 1.36 12.33 -3.07
CA TYR A 357 2.56 12.30 -3.89
C TYR A 357 3.45 11.09 -3.55
N LEU A 358 3.72 10.86 -2.27
CA LEU A 358 4.56 9.76 -1.78
C LEU A 358 4.00 8.39 -2.19
N MET A 359 2.68 8.19 -2.00
CA MET A 359 1.98 6.95 -2.34
C MET A 359 2.00 6.69 -3.85
N ASN A 360 1.70 7.72 -4.65
CA ASN A 360 1.72 7.59 -6.11
C ASN A 360 3.12 7.29 -6.64
N ALA A 361 4.14 7.97 -6.11
CA ALA A 361 5.53 7.76 -6.50
C ALA A 361 6.00 6.32 -6.21
N ALA A 362 5.68 5.80 -5.03
CA ALA A 362 6.02 4.43 -4.66
C ALA A 362 5.30 3.41 -5.53
N ARG A 363 3.99 3.62 -5.81
CA ARG A 363 3.20 2.78 -6.71
C ARG A 363 3.81 2.76 -8.12
N GLU A 364 4.06 3.94 -8.72
CA GLU A 364 4.63 4.05 -10.06
C GLU A 364 5.99 3.34 -10.16
N ALA A 365 6.92 3.60 -9.24
CA ALA A 365 8.24 2.97 -9.27
C ALA A 365 8.17 1.45 -9.16
N THR A 366 7.28 0.93 -8.29
CA THR A 366 7.15 -0.53 -8.11
C THR A 366 6.51 -1.19 -9.32
N LEU A 367 5.54 -0.54 -9.97
CA LEU A 367 4.93 -1.04 -11.21
C LEU A 367 5.96 -1.17 -12.34
N GLN A 368 6.88 -0.20 -12.49
CA GLN A 368 7.96 -0.31 -13.48
C GLN A 368 8.88 -1.50 -13.21
N MET A 369 9.12 -1.85 -11.93
CA MET A 369 9.89 -3.03 -11.57
C MET A 369 9.13 -4.31 -11.94
N VAL A 370 7.82 -4.36 -11.67
CA VAL A 370 6.97 -5.51 -12.01
C VAL A 370 6.89 -5.70 -13.52
N ASP A 371 6.64 -4.65 -14.29
CA ASP A 371 6.58 -4.69 -15.75
C ASP A 371 7.95 -5.04 -16.39
N ALA A 372 9.05 -4.78 -15.69
CA ALA A 372 10.40 -5.27 -16.05
C ALA A 372 10.66 -6.74 -15.65
N GLY A 373 9.63 -7.46 -15.17
CA GLY A 373 9.71 -8.87 -14.80
C GLY A 373 10.16 -9.16 -13.38
N GLU A 374 10.30 -8.15 -12.52
CA GLU A 374 10.61 -8.38 -11.11
C GLU A 374 9.37 -8.84 -10.33
N ARG A 375 9.60 -9.62 -9.28
CA ARG A 375 8.58 -10.08 -8.33
C ARG A 375 8.96 -9.60 -6.93
N PRO A 376 8.72 -8.30 -6.63
CA PRO A 376 9.31 -7.60 -5.48
C PRO A 376 8.55 -7.93 -4.19
N ALA A 377 8.89 -9.02 -3.49
CA ALA A 377 8.16 -9.49 -2.32
C ALA A 377 8.16 -8.49 -1.15
N ILE A 378 9.30 -7.86 -0.84
CA ILE A 378 9.40 -6.89 0.24
C ILE A 378 8.81 -5.53 -0.16
N PRO A 379 9.11 -4.95 -1.33
CA PRO A 379 8.45 -3.75 -1.79
C PRO A 379 6.92 -3.89 -1.86
N SER A 380 6.38 -5.02 -2.30
CA SER A 380 4.93 -5.25 -2.32
C SER A 380 4.31 -5.18 -0.91
N ALA A 381 4.99 -5.73 0.08
CA ALA A 381 4.56 -5.65 1.49
C ALA A 381 4.64 -4.21 2.03
N ILE A 382 5.69 -3.46 1.67
CA ILE A 382 5.84 -2.04 1.99
C ILE A 382 4.69 -1.22 1.39
N LEU A 383 4.41 -1.41 0.10
CA LEU A 383 3.33 -0.69 -0.57
C LEU A 383 1.97 -1.00 0.07
N LYS A 384 1.65 -2.28 0.22
CA LYS A 384 0.36 -2.69 0.82
C LYS A 384 0.19 -2.04 2.19
N TYR A 385 1.17 -2.13 3.06
CA TYR A 385 1.09 -1.57 4.40
C TYR A 385 0.99 -0.04 4.38
N HIS A 386 1.96 0.64 3.77
CA HIS A 386 2.03 2.10 3.85
C HIS A 386 0.94 2.81 3.06
N LEU A 387 0.51 2.27 1.92
CA LEU A 387 -0.51 2.91 1.12
C LEU A 387 -1.90 2.74 1.73
N THR A 388 -2.20 1.59 2.33
CA THR A 388 -3.47 1.41 3.06
C THR A 388 -3.53 2.24 4.35
N GLU A 389 -2.41 2.42 5.07
CA GLU A 389 -2.34 3.34 6.21
C GLU A 389 -2.37 4.81 5.76
N GLY A 390 -1.77 5.13 4.61
CA GLY A 390 -1.89 6.44 3.97
C GLY A 390 -3.34 6.76 3.59
N MET A 391 -4.06 5.81 3.01
CA MET A 391 -5.50 5.90 2.74
C MET A 391 -6.27 6.21 4.03
N ARG A 392 -6.01 5.45 5.10
CA ARG A 392 -6.65 5.68 6.42
C ARG A 392 -6.45 7.12 6.88
N THR A 393 -5.22 7.62 6.83
CA THR A 393 -4.90 8.98 7.26
C THR A 393 -5.59 10.03 6.40
N ILE A 394 -5.46 9.93 5.08
CA ILE A 394 -5.97 10.93 4.13
C ILE A 394 -7.50 10.98 4.12
N VAL A 395 -8.17 9.83 4.16
CA VAL A 395 -9.64 9.78 4.18
C VAL A 395 -10.19 10.33 5.50
N ASN A 396 -9.53 10.06 6.64
CA ASN A 396 -9.93 10.68 7.91
C ASN A 396 -9.76 12.20 7.87
N ASP A 397 -8.62 12.72 7.38
CA ASP A 397 -8.43 14.16 7.20
C ASP A 397 -9.52 14.78 6.29
N ALA A 398 -9.89 14.07 5.21
CA ALA A 398 -10.97 14.51 4.34
C ALA A 398 -12.33 14.54 5.04
N MET A 399 -12.65 13.49 5.82
CA MET A 399 -13.88 13.43 6.63
C MET A 399 -13.94 14.58 7.63
N ASP A 400 -12.85 14.86 8.33
CA ASP A 400 -12.77 15.93 9.33
C ASP A 400 -13.00 17.31 8.69
N ILE A 401 -12.38 17.61 7.54
CA ILE A 401 -12.54 18.89 6.85
C ILE A 401 -13.95 19.06 6.28
N HIS A 402 -14.57 17.99 5.75
CA HIS A 402 -15.93 18.03 5.24
C HIS A 402 -17.00 18.02 6.35
N GLY A 403 -16.66 17.50 7.53
CA GLY A 403 -17.52 17.45 8.70
C GLY A 403 -18.82 16.69 8.47
N GLY A 404 -19.96 17.20 8.93
CA GLY A 404 -21.26 16.54 8.83
C GLY A 404 -21.66 16.11 7.41
N LYS A 405 -21.18 16.81 6.36
CA LYS A 405 -21.41 16.41 4.97
C LYS A 405 -20.81 15.05 4.64
N ALA A 406 -19.60 14.75 5.14
CA ALA A 406 -18.95 13.48 4.90
C ALA A 406 -19.48 12.34 5.80
N VAL A 407 -20.09 12.70 6.94
CA VAL A 407 -20.70 11.74 7.88
C VAL A 407 -22.11 11.32 7.45
N SER A 408 -22.88 12.25 6.85
CA SER A 408 -24.25 11.97 6.39
C SER A 408 -24.22 11.21 5.07
N ASN A 409 -24.70 9.95 5.06
CA ASN A 409 -24.78 9.13 3.86
C ASN A 409 -25.84 9.68 2.88
N GLY A 410 -25.62 9.46 1.62
CA GLY A 410 -26.52 9.85 0.54
C GLY A 410 -25.77 10.05 -0.79
N PRO A 411 -26.49 10.36 -1.88
CA PRO A 411 -25.90 10.61 -3.21
C PRO A 411 -24.83 11.71 -3.24
N GLN A 412 -24.92 12.69 -2.31
CA GLN A 412 -23.98 13.82 -2.23
C GLN A 412 -22.70 13.50 -1.45
N ASN A 413 -22.59 12.31 -0.84
CA ASN A 413 -21.43 11.91 -0.05
C ASN A 413 -20.43 11.12 -0.88
N VAL A 414 -19.28 11.72 -1.17
CA VAL A 414 -18.20 11.09 -1.98
C VAL A 414 -17.23 10.25 -1.15
N PHE A 415 -17.29 10.30 0.19
CA PHE A 415 -16.29 9.65 1.07
C PHE A 415 -16.82 8.40 1.79
N SER A 416 -18.12 8.23 1.91
CA SER A 416 -18.73 7.14 2.68
C SER A 416 -18.17 5.77 2.34
N THR A 417 -18.13 5.41 1.05
CA THR A 417 -17.62 4.11 0.60
C THR A 417 -16.11 3.98 0.77
N LEU A 418 -15.35 5.08 0.59
CA LEU A 418 -13.90 5.08 0.83
C LEU A 418 -13.59 4.83 2.30
N TYR A 419 -14.31 5.50 3.21
CA TYR A 419 -14.15 5.32 4.65
C TYR A 419 -14.48 3.89 5.09
N LYS A 420 -15.59 3.33 4.61
CA LYS A 420 -15.98 1.93 4.85
C LYS A 420 -14.95 0.94 4.29
N GLY A 421 -14.26 1.29 3.21
CA GLY A 421 -13.22 0.47 2.59
C GLY A 421 -11.92 0.36 3.40
N ILE A 422 -11.64 1.30 4.31
CA ILE A 422 -10.38 1.34 5.08
C ILE A 422 -10.16 0.07 5.90
N PRO A 423 -11.07 -0.39 6.77
CA PRO A 423 -10.88 -1.60 7.57
C PRO A 423 -10.65 -2.85 6.72
N ILE A 424 -11.26 -2.91 5.54
CA ILE A 424 -11.08 -4.01 4.60
C ILE A 424 -9.66 -3.98 4.04
N ALA A 425 -9.24 -2.84 3.48
CA ALA A 425 -7.93 -2.69 2.86
C ALA A 425 -6.77 -2.99 3.82
N ILE A 426 -6.87 -2.62 5.10
CA ILE A 426 -5.83 -2.93 6.10
C ILE A 426 -5.82 -4.39 6.56
N THR A 427 -6.92 -5.13 6.35
CA THR A 427 -7.10 -6.51 6.83
C THR A 427 -6.70 -7.54 5.77
N VAL A 428 -7.13 -7.36 4.52
CA VAL A 428 -6.93 -8.35 3.44
C VAL A 428 -5.49 -8.35 2.91
N GLU A 429 -5.11 -9.39 2.16
CA GLU A 429 -3.77 -9.57 1.55
C GLU A 429 -2.62 -9.53 2.57
N GLY A 430 -2.87 -10.04 3.77
CA GLY A 430 -1.98 -9.97 4.92
C GLY A 430 -2.27 -8.74 5.77
N ALA A 431 -2.78 -8.99 6.98
CA ALA A 431 -3.13 -7.93 7.93
C ALA A 431 -1.94 -6.98 8.17
N ASN A 432 -2.20 -5.68 8.23
CA ASN A 432 -1.15 -4.66 8.37
C ASN A 432 -0.26 -4.89 9.60
N ILE A 433 -0.84 -5.35 10.72
CA ILE A 433 -0.07 -5.69 11.93
C ILE A 433 0.98 -6.76 11.61
N MET A 434 0.57 -7.86 10.96
CA MET A 434 1.48 -8.93 10.58
C MET A 434 2.50 -8.47 9.53
N THR A 435 2.06 -7.76 8.51
CA THR A 435 2.91 -7.28 7.42
C THR A 435 4.05 -6.40 7.95
N ARG A 436 3.73 -5.43 8.80
CA ARG A 436 4.72 -4.56 9.44
C ARG A 436 5.65 -5.30 10.39
N ASN A 437 5.10 -6.20 11.21
CA ASN A 437 5.84 -6.80 12.31
C ASN A 437 6.69 -8.00 11.89
N LEU A 438 6.27 -8.77 10.89
CA LEU A 438 6.91 -10.04 10.52
C LEU A 438 7.42 -10.09 9.08
N ILE A 439 6.72 -9.45 8.12
CA ILE A 439 7.07 -9.61 6.71
C ILE A 439 8.19 -8.63 6.31
N ILE A 440 7.99 -7.32 6.50
CA ILE A 440 8.87 -6.29 5.93
C ILE A 440 10.31 -6.48 6.40
N PHE A 441 10.55 -6.51 7.70
CA PHE A 441 11.90 -6.70 8.22
C PHE A 441 12.19 -8.16 8.60
N GLY A 442 11.27 -8.88 9.21
CA GLY A 442 11.49 -10.25 9.65
C GLY A 442 11.90 -11.18 8.52
N GLN A 443 11.22 -11.13 7.36
CA GLN A 443 11.61 -11.84 6.15
C GLN A 443 12.67 -11.07 5.37
N GLY A 444 12.56 -9.73 5.30
CA GLY A 444 13.50 -8.87 4.57
C GLY A 444 14.94 -8.95 5.11
N ALA A 445 15.13 -9.08 6.43
CA ALA A 445 16.45 -9.23 7.05
C ALA A 445 17.16 -10.52 6.63
N VAL A 446 16.42 -11.57 6.27
CA VAL A 446 17.01 -12.80 5.77
C VAL A 446 17.20 -12.71 4.26
N ARG A 447 16.18 -12.25 3.54
CA ARG A 447 16.11 -12.31 2.09
C ARG A 447 16.92 -11.22 1.38
N ALA A 448 16.73 -9.97 1.77
CA ALA A 448 17.35 -8.82 1.12
C ALA A 448 18.75 -8.48 1.67
N HIS A 449 19.15 -9.10 2.79
CA HIS A 449 20.48 -8.90 3.35
C HIS A 449 21.55 -9.55 2.46
N PRO A 450 22.65 -8.85 2.12
CA PRO A 450 23.64 -9.32 1.14
C PRO A 450 24.29 -10.67 1.47
N TYR A 451 24.29 -11.07 2.74
CA TYR A 451 25.03 -12.22 3.24
C TYR A 451 24.18 -13.29 3.94
N THR A 452 23.06 -12.95 4.58
CA THR A 452 22.33 -13.88 5.47
C THR A 452 21.88 -15.16 4.78
N LEU A 453 21.29 -15.09 3.57
CA LEU A 453 20.93 -16.30 2.82
C LEU A 453 22.17 -17.10 2.40
N LYS A 454 23.26 -16.44 1.97
CA LYS A 454 24.51 -17.10 1.59
C LYS A 454 25.17 -17.83 2.77
N GLU A 455 25.04 -17.29 3.98
CA GLU A 455 25.50 -17.92 5.22
C GLU A 455 24.68 -19.16 5.54
N LEU A 456 23.35 -19.09 5.38
CA LEU A 456 22.44 -20.23 5.54
C LEU A 456 22.76 -21.35 4.51
N ASP A 457 22.86 -21.00 3.24
CA ASP A 457 23.15 -21.95 2.16
C ASP A 457 24.54 -22.60 2.34
N ALA A 458 25.53 -21.84 2.80
CA ALA A 458 26.85 -22.35 3.09
C ALA A 458 26.84 -23.43 4.18
N LEU A 459 25.97 -23.28 5.18
CA LEU A 459 25.82 -24.23 6.27
C LEU A 459 25.06 -25.50 5.87
N ASP A 460 24.25 -25.45 4.81
CA ASP A 460 23.46 -26.60 4.30
C ASP A 460 24.30 -27.61 3.49
N ASP A 461 25.58 -27.30 3.20
CA ASP A 461 26.49 -28.27 2.54
C ASP A 461 26.63 -29.54 3.39
N PRO A 462 26.40 -30.75 2.81
CA PRO A 462 26.48 -32.01 3.53
C PRO A 462 27.88 -32.33 4.05
N ASN A 463 28.92 -31.75 3.46
CA ASN A 463 30.29 -31.92 3.94
C ASN A 463 30.66 -30.83 4.95
N PRO A 464 30.88 -31.14 6.24
CA PRO A 464 31.11 -30.16 7.28
C PRO A 464 32.37 -29.29 7.07
N ASN A 465 33.39 -29.80 6.38
CA ASN A 465 34.58 -29.01 6.07
C ASN A 465 34.33 -28.00 4.97
N LYS A 466 33.59 -28.42 3.92
CA LYS A 466 33.16 -27.49 2.86
C LYS A 466 32.18 -26.43 3.42
N ALA A 467 31.20 -26.85 4.23
CA ALA A 467 30.28 -25.95 4.92
C ALA A 467 31.02 -24.89 5.73
N PHE A 468 32.01 -25.31 6.55
CA PHE A 468 32.82 -24.39 7.35
C PHE A 468 33.58 -23.39 6.48
N ASN A 469 34.28 -23.86 5.44
CA ASN A 469 35.09 -22.99 4.59
C ASN A 469 34.24 -21.98 3.81
N LYS A 470 33.09 -22.42 3.26
CA LYS A 470 32.12 -21.52 2.60
C LYS A 470 31.57 -20.48 3.56
N PHE A 471 31.10 -20.93 4.73
CA PHE A 471 30.57 -20.05 5.76
C PHE A 471 31.59 -19.03 6.25
N ALA A 472 32.82 -19.46 6.57
CA ALA A 472 33.89 -18.57 7.02
C ALA A 472 34.23 -17.47 5.99
N LYS A 473 34.25 -17.82 4.69
CA LYS A 473 34.46 -16.84 3.61
C LYS A 473 33.34 -15.81 3.53
N VAL A 474 32.08 -16.23 3.60
CA VAL A 474 30.92 -15.35 3.55
C VAL A 474 30.87 -14.48 4.80
N LEU A 475 31.12 -15.04 5.98
CA LEU A 475 31.13 -14.32 7.25
C LEU A 475 32.24 -13.24 7.28
N ALA A 476 33.44 -13.53 6.75
CA ALA A 476 34.51 -12.54 6.67
C ALA A 476 34.11 -11.34 5.78
N ALA A 477 33.47 -11.58 4.63
CA ALA A 477 32.94 -10.53 3.77
C ALA A 477 31.82 -9.72 4.46
N HIS A 478 30.94 -10.41 5.20
CA HIS A 478 29.88 -9.80 5.98
C HIS A 478 30.43 -8.85 7.05
N LEU A 479 31.37 -9.32 7.86
CA LEU A 479 32.03 -8.51 8.90
C LEU A 479 32.75 -7.30 8.29
N GLY A 480 33.46 -7.49 7.16
CA GLY A 480 34.11 -6.39 6.45
C GLY A 480 33.14 -5.31 5.98
N THR A 481 32.00 -5.72 5.41
CA THR A 481 30.95 -4.78 4.98
C THR A 481 30.31 -4.08 6.18
N GLY A 482 30.06 -4.80 7.28
CA GLY A 482 29.57 -4.24 8.53
C GLY A 482 30.48 -3.16 9.10
N ALA A 483 31.79 -3.39 9.08
CA ALA A 483 32.80 -2.43 9.52
C ALA A 483 32.79 -1.15 8.64
N VAL A 484 32.74 -1.30 7.33
CA VAL A 484 32.66 -0.16 6.39
C VAL A 484 31.37 0.63 6.64
N ASN A 485 30.23 -0.03 6.86
CA ASN A 485 28.97 0.66 7.14
C ASN A 485 28.96 1.34 8.51
N ALA A 486 29.64 0.80 9.52
CA ALA A 486 29.82 1.47 10.81
C ALA A 486 30.60 2.78 10.67
N VAL A 487 31.71 2.78 9.92
CA VAL A 487 32.49 3.99 9.61
C VAL A 487 31.64 5.00 8.83
N LYS A 488 30.90 4.56 7.81
CA LYS A 488 29.99 5.43 7.05
C LYS A 488 28.90 6.04 7.93
N ALA A 489 28.25 5.24 8.78
CA ALA A 489 27.20 5.71 9.69
C ALA A 489 27.75 6.77 10.64
N LEU A 490 28.92 6.54 11.22
CA LEU A 490 29.58 7.49 12.12
C LEU A 490 29.97 8.79 11.42
N VAL A 491 30.72 8.70 10.32
CA VAL A 491 31.22 9.88 9.58
C VAL A 491 30.06 10.70 9.02
N HIS A 492 29.08 10.04 8.39
CA HIS A 492 27.94 10.76 7.82
C HIS A 492 27.00 11.29 8.93
N GLY A 493 26.86 10.59 10.05
CA GLY A 493 26.12 11.05 11.22
C GLY A 493 26.74 12.31 11.82
N ALA A 494 28.07 12.30 12.03
CA ALA A 494 28.81 13.42 12.60
C ALA A 494 28.87 14.66 11.69
N THR A 495 28.84 14.47 10.35
CA THR A 495 29.01 15.55 9.37
C THR A 495 27.71 15.96 8.66
N GLY A 496 26.55 15.50 9.14
CA GLY A 496 25.27 15.79 8.50
C GLY A 496 25.20 15.32 7.05
N SER A 497 25.77 14.14 6.78
CA SER A 497 25.84 13.53 5.45
C SER A 497 26.69 14.31 4.40
N ARG A 498 27.49 15.29 4.83
CA ARG A 498 28.26 16.16 3.90
C ARG A 498 29.12 15.34 2.93
N PHE A 499 29.75 14.27 3.41
CA PHE A 499 30.67 13.42 2.63
C PHE A 499 29.96 12.24 1.96
N ALA A 500 28.67 12.05 2.16
CA ALA A 500 27.92 11.05 1.44
C ALA A 500 27.80 11.43 -0.04
N LYS A 501 27.82 10.42 -0.90
CA LYS A 501 27.68 10.62 -2.35
C LYS A 501 26.20 10.79 -2.74
N ALA A 502 25.93 11.54 -3.80
CA ALA A 502 24.65 11.58 -4.49
C ALA A 502 24.85 11.05 -5.92
N PRO A 503 23.83 10.51 -6.59
CA PRO A 503 23.91 10.12 -7.99
C PRO A 503 24.34 11.31 -8.88
N LYS A 504 24.95 11.00 -10.02
CA LYS A 504 25.24 12.01 -11.06
C LYS A 504 23.95 12.36 -11.81
N GLY A 505 23.86 13.60 -12.30
CA GLY A 505 22.75 14.01 -13.14
C GLY A 505 21.45 14.41 -12.43
N VAL A 506 21.31 14.14 -11.14
CA VAL A 506 20.08 14.51 -10.37
C VAL A 506 20.03 16.00 -10.05
N ASP A 507 18.81 16.52 -9.82
CA ASP A 507 18.59 17.92 -9.44
C ASP A 507 19.43 18.33 -8.23
N LYS A 508 20.06 19.49 -8.35
CA LYS A 508 20.96 20.03 -7.30
C LYS A 508 20.24 20.23 -5.96
N ALA A 509 18.98 20.62 -5.98
CA ALA A 509 18.20 20.93 -4.80
C ALA A 509 17.81 19.66 -4.00
N THR A 510 17.70 18.50 -4.66
CA THR A 510 17.37 17.21 -4.04
C THR A 510 18.59 16.40 -3.61
N LYS A 511 19.82 16.77 -4.04
CA LYS A 511 21.06 16.03 -3.70
C LYS A 511 21.24 15.76 -2.20
N LYS A 512 20.78 16.67 -1.35
CA LYS A 512 20.82 16.48 0.12
C LYS A 512 20.08 15.23 0.60
N TYR A 513 18.97 14.89 -0.04
CA TYR A 513 18.13 13.75 0.34
C TYR A 513 18.79 12.42 -0.02
N TYR A 514 19.41 12.31 -1.21
CA TYR A 514 20.20 11.13 -1.59
C TYR A 514 21.32 10.84 -0.57
N LYS A 515 21.99 11.90 -0.13
CA LYS A 515 23.04 11.79 0.90
C LYS A 515 22.50 11.31 2.24
N GLN A 516 21.30 11.78 2.62
CA GLN A 516 20.64 11.35 3.86
C GLN A 516 20.16 9.90 3.78
N ILE A 517 19.62 9.46 2.63
CA ILE A 517 19.24 8.06 2.39
C ILE A 517 20.47 7.16 2.50
N ASN A 518 21.59 7.53 1.89
CA ASN A 518 22.83 6.75 2.00
C ASN A 518 23.34 6.64 3.44
N ARG A 519 23.25 7.73 4.23
CA ARG A 519 23.57 7.71 5.66
C ARG A 519 22.68 6.73 6.42
N LEU A 520 21.37 6.89 6.25
CA LEU A 520 20.39 6.06 6.97
C LEU A 520 20.42 4.59 6.51
N SER A 521 20.72 4.31 5.24
CA SER A 521 20.94 2.95 4.73
C SER A 521 22.14 2.28 5.41
N ALA A 522 23.28 2.99 5.55
CA ALA A 522 24.43 2.47 6.27
C ALA A 522 24.12 2.20 7.75
N ALA A 523 23.42 3.12 8.41
CA ALA A 523 22.97 3.00 9.77
C ALA A 523 21.97 1.85 9.96
N PHE A 524 21.04 1.69 9.03
CA PHE A 524 20.06 0.60 9.00
C PHE A 524 20.73 -0.78 8.86
N ASN A 525 21.69 -0.92 7.92
CA ASN A 525 22.45 -2.15 7.78
C ASN A 525 23.20 -2.50 9.08
N LEU A 526 23.85 -1.52 9.71
CA LEU A 526 24.53 -1.73 10.98
C LEU A 526 23.58 -2.19 12.10
N ALA A 527 22.40 -1.57 12.20
CA ALA A 527 21.37 -1.96 13.18
C ALA A 527 20.78 -3.36 12.86
N ALA A 528 20.62 -3.69 11.59
CA ALA A 528 20.17 -5.00 11.13
C ALA A 528 21.20 -6.08 11.54
N ASN A 529 22.49 -5.87 11.26
CA ASN A 529 23.57 -6.76 11.67
C ASN A 529 23.62 -6.96 13.18
N ALA A 530 23.48 -5.87 13.95
CA ALA A 530 23.43 -5.91 15.40
C ALA A 530 22.19 -6.61 15.98
N SER A 531 21.16 -6.83 15.16
CA SER A 531 19.93 -7.56 15.52
C SER A 531 20.00 -9.06 15.18
N LEU A 532 20.89 -9.49 14.29
CA LEU A 532 21.04 -10.91 13.88
C LEU A 532 21.26 -11.88 15.07
N PRO A 533 22.00 -11.52 16.16
CA PRO A 533 22.15 -12.41 17.31
C PRO A 533 20.84 -12.76 18.02
N LEU A 534 19.74 -12.06 17.76
CA LEU A 534 18.41 -12.45 18.24
C LEU A 534 17.94 -13.79 17.63
N GLY A 535 18.44 -14.13 16.43
CA GLY A 535 18.09 -15.36 15.73
C GLY A 535 16.57 -15.54 15.63
N GLY A 536 16.08 -16.73 15.97
CA GLY A 536 14.64 -17.05 15.99
C GLY A 536 13.81 -16.21 16.99
N ASN A 537 14.47 -15.60 17.99
CA ASN A 537 13.76 -14.71 18.91
C ASN A 537 13.32 -13.40 18.25
N LEU A 538 13.85 -13.03 17.08
CA LEU A 538 13.37 -11.87 16.32
C LEU A 538 11.88 -12.00 16.02
N LYS A 539 11.38 -13.21 15.71
CA LYS A 539 9.95 -13.50 15.48
C LYS A 539 9.08 -13.21 16.72
N LYS A 540 9.66 -13.33 17.93
CA LYS A 540 8.98 -13.02 19.20
C LYS A 540 9.20 -11.57 19.65
N LYS A 541 10.20 -10.88 19.09
CA LYS A 541 10.53 -9.48 19.38
C LYS A 541 9.99 -8.54 18.30
N GLU A 542 8.71 -8.70 18.00
CA GLU A 542 8.02 -8.03 16.91
C GLU A 542 8.13 -6.50 16.94
N ARG A 543 8.24 -5.87 18.11
CA ARG A 543 8.46 -4.42 18.24
C ARG A 543 9.78 -3.96 17.61
N VAL A 544 10.83 -4.77 17.72
CA VAL A 544 12.13 -4.48 17.07
C VAL A 544 11.97 -4.65 15.57
N SER A 545 11.38 -5.78 15.14
CA SER A 545 11.12 -6.07 13.74
C SER A 545 10.27 -4.97 13.09
N ALA A 546 9.21 -4.51 13.76
CA ALA A 546 8.33 -3.45 13.28
C ALA A 546 9.06 -2.12 13.09
N ARG A 547 9.83 -1.67 14.09
CA ARG A 547 10.61 -0.42 14.00
C ARG A 547 11.66 -0.49 12.87
N MET A 548 12.36 -1.62 12.76
CA MET A 548 13.30 -1.84 11.65
C MET A 548 12.57 -1.89 10.30
N GLY A 549 11.37 -2.47 10.25
CA GLY A 549 10.49 -2.44 9.09
C GLY A 549 10.07 -1.02 8.70
N ASP A 550 9.79 -0.15 9.68
CA ASP A 550 9.47 1.26 9.44
C ASP A 550 10.67 2.02 8.87
N VAL A 551 11.90 1.74 9.34
CA VAL A 551 13.13 2.31 8.74
C VAL A 551 13.23 1.92 7.28
N TYR A 552 13.15 0.62 7.01
CA TYR A 552 13.28 0.05 5.68
C TYR A 552 12.27 0.61 4.71
N SER A 553 11.01 0.62 5.12
CA SER A 553 9.90 1.13 4.33
C SER A 553 10.06 2.61 3.99
N ASN A 554 10.40 3.44 4.98
CA ASN A 554 10.51 4.88 4.75
C ASN A 554 11.74 5.24 3.89
N LEU A 555 12.82 4.44 3.92
CA LEU A 555 13.91 4.56 2.95
C LEU A 555 13.46 4.22 1.53
N TYR A 556 12.67 3.16 1.37
CA TYR A 556 12.08 2.79 0.09
C TYR A 556 11.19 3.90 -0.45
N LEU A 557 10.24 4.39 0.35
CA LEU A 557 9.31 5.45 -0.02
C LEU A 557 10.03 6.75 -0.38
N ALA A 558 11.03 7.16 0.40
CA ALA A 558 11.82 8.36 0.12
C ALA A 558 12.59 8.23 -1.21
N SER A 559 13.19 7.07 -1.48
CA SER A 559 13.96 6.82 -2.70
C SER A 559 13.07 6.78 -3.94
N THR A 560 11.89 6.17 -3.85
CA THR A 560 10.93 6.14 -4.96
C THR A 560 10.30 7.51 -5.23
N ALA A 561 10.11 8.35 -4.21
CA ALA A 561 9.68 9.74 -4.39
C ALA A 561 10.71 10.57 -5.16
N LEU A 562 12.01 10.37 -4.87
CA LEU A 562 13.09 11.01 -5.63
C LEU A 562 13.18 10.49 -7.07
N TRP A 563 13.07 9.17 -7.26
CA TRP A 563 13.02 8.57 -8.59
C TRP A 563 11.86 9.14 -9.41
N TYR A 564 10.68 9.24 -8.84
CA TYR A 564 9.49 9.76 -9.52
C TYR A 564 9.67 11.23 -9.93
N TYR A 565 10.23 12.05 -9.04
CA TYR A 565 10.52 13.46 -9.33
C TYR A 565 11.51 13.61 -10.50
N GLU A 566 12.60 12.86 -10.48
CA GLU A 566 13.61 12.92 -11.56
C GLU A 566 13.03 12.41 -12.90
N LYS A 567 12.27 11.30 -12.86
CA LYS A 567 11.63 10.73 -14.07
C LYS A 567 10.49 11.60 -14.62
N ASN A 568 9.94 12.51 -13.82
CA ASN A 568 9.01 13.56 -14.29
C ASN A 568 9.72 14.83 -14.79
N GLY A 569 11.05 14.81 -14.94
CA GLY A 569 11.83 15.93 -15.44
C GLY A 569 12.18 16.98 -14.39
N ALA A 570 12.13 16.65 -13.10
CA ALA A 570 12.50 17.48 -11.96
C ALA A 570 11.87 18.89 -12.00
N LYS A 571 10.56 18.93 -12.27
CA LYS A 571 9.77 20.18 -12.41
C LYS A 571 9.82 20.98 -11.12
N LYS A 572 10.12 22.28 -11.23
CA LYS A 572 10.22 23.19 -10.06
C LYS A 572 8.92 23.30 -9.28
N GLU A 573 7.81 23.23 -9.96
CA GLU A 573 6.46 23.32 -9.42
C GLU A 573 6.13 22.12 -8.51
N GLU A 574 6.64 20.92 -8.84
CA GLU A 574 6.47 19.70 -8.05
C GLU A 574 7.45 19.60 -6.87
N LYS A 575 8.46 20.48 -6.84
CA LYS A 575 9.52 20.43 -5.82
C LYS A 575 8.99 20.50 -4.39
N VAL A 576 7.96 21.27 -4.13
CA VAL A 576 7.37 21.39 -2.79
C VAL A 576 6.78 20.05 -2.31
N LEU A 577 6.20 19.28 -3.22
CA LEU A 577 5.63 17.94 -2.92
C LEU A 577 6.74 16.94 -2.62
N VAL A 578 7.79 16.87 -3.44
CA VAL A 578 8.91 15.95 -3.19
C VAL A 578 9.68 16.34 -1.93
N ASP A 579 9.86 17.64 -1.66
CA ASP A 579 10.50 18.10 -0.43
C ASP A 579 9.72 17.63 0.80
N TRP A 580 8.41 17.81 0.80
CA TRP A 580 7.54 17.36 1.90
C TRP A 580 7.58 15.84 2.06
N ALA A 581 7.35 15.10 0.98
CA ALA A 581 7.27 13.65 0.97
C ALA A 581 8.57 12.99 1.48
N VAL A 582 9.71 13.46 0.97
CA VAL A 582 11.02 12.92 1.37
C VAL A 582 11.40 13.32 2.79
N GLN A 583 11.16 14.57 3.22
CA GLN A 583 11.40 14.99 4.61
C GLN A 583 10.55 14.18 5.58
N HIS A 584 9.26 13.99 5.28
CA HIS A 584 8.35 13.18 6.09
C HIS A 584 8.85 11.73 6.24
N ALA A 585 9.22 11.09 5.13
CA ALA A 585 9.71 9.72 5.16
C ALA A 585 11.05 9.60 5.89
N LEU A 586 12.02 10.50 5.64
CA LEU A 586 13.31 10.45 6.30
C LEU A 586 13.21 10.72 7.81
N ALA A 587 12.37 11.66 8.25
CA ALA A 587 12.12 11.90 9.66
C ALA A 587 11.51 10.67 10.36
N LYS A 588 10.56 9.98 9.71
CA LYS A 588 10.00 8.72 10.20
C LYS A 588 11.03 7.59 10.26
N ALA A 589 11.86 7.45 9.22
CA ALA A 589 12.93 6.45 9.20
C ALA A 589 13.92 6.66 10.34
N GLU A 590 14.37 7.90 10.55
CA GLU A 590 15.33 8.24 11.59
C GLU A 590 14.76 8.04 12.99
N LYS A 591 13.51 8.46 13.23
CA LYS A 591 12.83 8.22 14.51
C LYS A 591 12.66 6.73 14.78
N ALA A 592 12.23 5.95 13.79
CA ALA A 592 12.05 4.51 13.93
C ALA A 592 13.38 3.81 14.25
N LEU A 593 14.49 4.25 13.64
CA LEU A 593 15.84 3.73 13.90
C LEU A 593 16.30 4.07 15.33
N ASP A 594 16.09 5.31 15.77
CA ASP A 594 16.38 5.74 17.13
C ASP A 594 15.61 4.91 18.16
N ASP A 595 14.30 4.77 17.97
CA ASP A 595 13.42 3.97 18.81
C ASP A 595 13.79 2.46 18.80
N ALA A 596 14.24 1.93 17.65
CA ALA A 596 14.69 0.53 17.55
C ALA A 596 15.97 0.27 18.36
N LEU A 597 16.95 1.15 18.25
CA LEU A 597 18.22 1.06 18.96
C LEU A 597 18.06 1.31 20.46
N GLU A 598 17.30 2.33 20.86
CA GLU A 598 17.02 2.65 22.28
C GLU A 598 16.39 1.48 23.02
N ASN A 599 15.40 0.84 22.40
CA ASN A 599 14.60 -0.22 23.00
C ASN A 599 15.07 -1.63 22.62
N HIS A 600 16.29 -1.77 22.08
CA HIS A 600 16.77 -3.09 21.65
C HIS A 600 16.98 -4.02 22.85
N PRO A 601 16.54 -5.29 22.80
CA PRO A 601 16.66 -6.23 23.93
C PRO A 601 18.13 -6.55 24.28
N LEU A 602 19.04 -6.54 23.29
CA LEU A 602 20.47 -6.73 23.52
C LEU A 602 21.12 -5.38 23.90
N LYS A 603 21.67 -5.30 25.11
CA LYS A 603 22.32 -4.08 25.62
C LYS A 603 23.47 -3.59 24.71
N ALA A 604 24.27 -4.52 24.16
CA ALA A 604 25.35 -4.19 23.24
C ALA A 604 24.85 -3.49 21.97
N THR A 605 23.68 -3.88 21.42
CA THR A 605 23.09 -3.23 20.24
C THR A 605 22.64 -1.80 20.53
N ARG A 606 22.26 -1.48 21.77
CA ARG A 606 21.94 -0.09 22.17
C ARG A 606 23.12 0.84 22.01
N LEU A 607 24.35 0.35 22.17
CA LEU A 607 25.58 1.14 21.99
C LEU A 607 25.77 1.58 20.53
N VAL A 608 25.20 0.84 19.56
CA VAL A 608 25.22 1.22 18.14
C VAL A 608 24.55 2.58 17.93
N LYS A 609 23.61 2.98 18.79
CA LYS A 609 22.98 4.30 18.75
C LYS A 609 24.01 5.44 18.75
N HIS A 610 25.09 5.31 19.51
CA HIS A 610 26.14 6.34 19.58
C HIS A 610 26.98 6.44 18.29
N ILE A 611 27.06 5.37 17.51
CA ILE A 611 27.70 5.36 16.20
C ILE A 611 26.78 6.00 15.16
N VAL A 612 25.51 5.67 15.20
CA VAL A 612 24.48 6.13 14.24
C VAL A 612 24.09 7.58 14.49
N PHE A 613 23.97 7.97 15.78
CA PHE A 613 23.59 9.30 16.25
C PHE A 613 24.65 9.86 17.21
N PRO A 614 25.78 10.33 16.71
CA PRO A 614 26.88 10.82 17.54
C PRO A 614 26.57 12.20 18.18
N ARG A 615 25.50 12.26 19.00
CA ARG A 615 24.96 13.50 19.60
C ARG A 615 25.82 14.06 20.75
N LYS A 616 26.65 13.22 21.38
CA LYS A 616 27.54 13.61 22.51
C LYS A 616 28.84 12.81 22.46
N LEU A 617 29.80 13.24 21.68
CA LEU A 617 31.11 12.54 21.60
C LEU A 617 32.10 12.92 22.71
N LEU A 618 31.81 13.92 23.53
CA LEU A 618 32.76 14.43 24.55
C LEU A 618 32.85 13.61 25.84
N THR A 619 31.90 12.70 26.09
CA THR A 619 31.92 11.84 27.27
C THR A 619 32.03 10.34 26.97
N GLY A 620 32.07 9.94 25.72
CA GLY A 620 31.94 8.57 25.26
C GLY A 620 33.04 7.99 24.38
N ALA A 621 34.14 8.66 24.16
CA ALA A 621 35.25 8.13 23.35
C ALA A 621 35.76 6.75 23.85
N LEU A 622 35.69 6.48 25.16
CA LEU A 622 35.98 5.17 25.74
C LEU A 622 34.86 4.14 25.47
N ALA A 623 33.60 4.57 25.46
CA ALA A 623 32.45 3.66 25.23
C ALA A 623 32.33 3.22 23.77
N VAL A 624 32.73 4.07 22.83
CA VAL A 624 32.72 3.73 21.39
C VAL A 624 33.83 2.71 21.07
N GLY A 625 35.03 2.90 21.64
CA GLY A 625 36.13 1.94 21.48
C GLY A 625 35.80 0.53 21.99
N THR A 626 35.13 0.43 23.15
CA THR A 626 34.72 -0.85 23.75
C THR A 626 33.53 -1.51 23.03
N ALA A 627 32.56 -0.72 22.50
CA ALA A 627 31.43 -1.25 21.77
C ALA A 627 31.84 -1.83 20.41
N VAL A 628 32.79 -1.19 19.76
CA VAL A 628 33.31 -1.63 18.46
C VAL A 628 34.27 -2.82 18.62
N ALA A 629 35.06 -2.85 19.66
CA ALA A 629 35.91 -3.99 19.99
C ALA A 629 35.11 -5.26 20.32
N ALA A 630 33.91 -5.12 20.87
CA ALA A 630 33.02 -6.25 21.18
C ALA A 630 32.32 -6.84 19.93
N PHE A 631 32.23 -6.07 18.86
CA PHE A 631 31.55 -6.51 17.62
C PHE A 631 32.46 -6.85 16.45
N VAL A 632 33.75 -6.41 16.49
CA VAL A 632 34.63 -6.54 15.32
C VAL A 632 36.04 -6.94 15.82
N ALA A 633 36.55 -8.05 15.30
CA ALA A 633 37.90 -8.52 15.60
C ALA A 633 38.97 -7.47 15.21
N ALA A 634 40.04 -7.43 15.98
CA ALA A 634 41.23 -6.57 16.04
C ALA A 634 41.62 -5.59 14.89
N PRO A 635 41.41 -5.80 13.56
CA PRO A 635 41.85 -4.82 12.55
C PRO A 635 41.09 -3.50 12.52
N VAL A 636 39.85 -3.46 13.03
CA VAL A 636 39.00 -2.25 13.00
C VAL A 636 39.26 -1.30 14.13
N VAL A 637 39.82 -1.79 15.22
CA VAL A 637 40.23 -0.96 16.39
C VAL A 637 41.26 0.08 16.00
N ALA A 638 42.20 -0.27 15.08
CA ALA A 638 43.24 0.66 14.63
C ALA A 638 42.70 1.82 13.77
N ILE A 639 41.65 1.53 12.95
CA ILE A 639 41.03 2.55 12.09
C ILE A 639 40.13 3.48 12.92
N LEU A 640 39.49 2.98 13.95
CA LEU A 640 38.63 3.76 14.84
C LEU A 640 39.42 4.60 15.83
N GLY A 641 40.58 4.16 16.23
CA GLY A 641 41.54 4.98 17.02
C GLY A 641 41.98 6.23 16.25
N ALA A 642 42.21 6.11 14.92
CA ALA A 642 42.57 7.24 14.07
C ALA A 642 41.38 8.22 13.84
N VAL A 643 40.15 7.71 13.76
CA VAL A 643 38.93 8.54 13.62
C VAL A 643 38.58 9.24 14.93
N ALA A 644 38.81 8.62 16.10
CA ALA A 644 38.55 9.22 17.40
C ALA A 644 39.53 10.40 17.72
N THR A 645 40.77 10.33 17.22
CA THR A 645 41.77 11.43 17.40
C THR A 645 41.49 12.63 16.49
N VAL A 646 40.89 12.43 15.32
CA VAL A 646 40.49 13.55 14.41
C VAL A 646 39.14 14.16 14.85
N GLY A 647 38.28 13.40 15.54
CA GLY A 647 36.92 13.83 15.94
C GLY A 647 36.88 14.76 17.18
N ALA A 648 37.97 14.87 17.95
CA ALA A 648 37.99 15.62 19.23
C ALA A 648 37.84 17.16 19.09
N ALA A 649 37.87 17.70 17.86
CA ALA A 649 37.84 19.15 17.63
C ALA A 649 36.61 19.65 16.87
N ILE A 650 35.62 18.78 16.50
CA ILE A 650 34.47 19.20 15.73
C ILE A 650 33.25 19.27 16.67
N PHE A 651 32.67 20.45 16.82
CA PHE A 651 31.34 20.62 17.42
C PHE A 651 30.32 19.87 16.55
N ILE A 652 29.88 18.71 17.04
CA ILE A 652 28.90 17.90 16.34
C ILE A 652 27.55 18.54 16.54
N LYS A 653 27.06 19.22 15.50
CA LYS A 653 25.71 19.74 15.41
C LYS A 653 24.74 18.57 15.27
N ASP A 654 23.59 18.62 15.95
CA ASP A 654 22.52 17.64 15.74
C ASP A 654 21.97 17.78 14.30
N HIS A 655 22.23 16.77 13.48
CA HIS A 655 21.87 16.72 12.07
C HIS A 655 20.65 15.82 11.82
N GLN A 656 19.69 15.80 12.75
CA GLN A 656 18.46 15.02 12.57
C GLN A 656 17.62 15.52 11.39
N ASN A 657 16.98 14.58 10.71
CA ASN A 657 15.95 14.87 9.73
C ASN A 657 14.72 15.43 10.46
N LYS A 658 14.32 16.61 10.10
CA LYS A 658 13.11 17.24 10.65
C LYS A 658 11.91 16.86 9.85
N VAL A 659 10.76 16.78 10.50
CA VAL A 659 9.46 16.75 9.81
C VAL A 659 9.28 18.03 8.98
N PRO A 660 8.43 18.00 7.95
CA PRO A 660 8.01 19.23 7.26
C PRO A 660 7.53 20.29 8.27
N GLY A 661 7.90 21.53 8.06
CA GLY A 661 7.48 22.64 8.94
C GLY A 661 6.41 23.48 8.27
N ASP A 662 5.76 24.34 9.07
CA ASP A 662 4.57 25.14 8.71
C ASP A 662 4.69 25.87 7.37
N TYR A 663 5.87 26.44 7.07
CA TYR A 663 6.11 27.11 5.79
C TYR A 663 6.00 26.17 4.59
N LEU A 664 6.51 24.95 4.74
CA LEU A 664 6.42 23.94 3.67
C LEU A 664 5.00 23.39 3.59
N ASP A 665 4.35 23.15 4.72
CA ASP A 665 2.96 22.70 4.79
C ASP A 665 2.03 23.67 4.07
N ARG A 666 2.16 24.98 4.32
CA ARG A 666 1.38 26.01 3.60
C ARG A 666 1.56 25.90 2.08
N LYS A 667 2.80 25.79 1.59
CA LYS A 667 3.08 25.68 0.17
C LYS A 667 2.54 24.37 -0.44
N VAL A 668 2.58 23.29 0.30
CA VAL A 668 2.04 22.00 -0.14
C VAL A 668 0.52 22.03 -0.15
N ALA A 669 -0.12 22.61 0.85
CA ALA A 669 -1.57 22.84 0.87
C ALA A 669 -2.04 23.67 -0.34
N ASP A 670 -1.26 24.70 -0.72
CA ASP A 670 -1.51 25.53 -1.90
C ASP A 670 -1.62 24.69 -3.18
N THR A 671 -0.91 23.58 -3.29
CA THR A 671 -0.94 22.74 -4.50
C THR A 671 -2.28 22.10 -4.77
N ILE A 672 -3.15 21.91 -3.75
CA ILE A 672 -4.48 21.29 -3.91
C ILE A 672 -5.65 22.26 -3.67
N ARG A 673 -5.43 23.37 -2.96
CA ARG A 673 -6.47 24.39 -2.74
C ARG A 673 -6.50 25.48 -3.81
N HIS A 674 -5.59 25.45 -4.79
CA HIS A 674 -5.59 26.32 -5.95
C HIS A 674 -5.61 25.48 -7.24
N PRO A 675 -6.30 25.93 -8.30
CA PRO A 675 -6.23 25.28 -9.60
C PRO A 675 -4.84 25.44 -10.21
N GLY A 676 -4.38 24.45 -10.95
CA GLY A 676 -3.09 24.49 -11.62
C GLY A 676 -2.55 23.10 -11.98
N GLU A 677 -1.50 23.07 -12.81
CA GLU A 677 -0.91 21.85 -13.34
C GLU A 677 -0.48 20.89 -12.25
N VAL A 678 0.07 21.37 -11.13
CA VAL A 678 0.51 20.51 -10.00
C VAL A 678 -0.66 19.75 -9.38
N ARG A 679 -1.80 20.43 -9.16
CA ARG A 679 -3.04 19.78 -8.67
C ARG A 679 -3.52 18.73 -9.66
N ASP A 680 -3.56 19.09 -10.94
CA ASP A 680 -4.07 18.22 -11.99
C ASP A 680 -3.21 16.97 -12.14
N ASN A 681 -1.88 17.12 -12.12
CA ASN A 681 -0.92 16.01 -12.14
C ASN A 681 -1.00 15.14 -10.88
N LEU A 682 -1.09 15.76 -9.70
CA LEU A 682 -1.21 15.03 -8.43
C LEU A 682 -2.48 14.17 -8.37
N THR A 683 -3.56 14.66 -8.96
CA THR A 683 -4.89 14.04 -8.93
C THR A 683 -5.33 13.42 -10.25
N ASN A 684 -4.39 13.17 -11.17
CA ASN A 684 -4.70 12.51 -12.45
C ASN A 684 -5.09 11.03 -12.26
N GLY A 685 -5.74 10.46 -13.26
CA GLY A 685 -6.10 9.03 -13.28
C GLY A 685 -7.28 8.64 -12.36
N VAL A 686 -7.95 9.60 -11.71
CA VAL A 686 -9.24 9.38 -11.04
C VAL A 686 -10.39 9.85 -11.91
N PHE A 687 -11.59 9.31 -11.68
CA PHE A 687 -12.79 9.75 -12.36
C PHE A 687 -13.17 11.18 -11.93
N LYS A 688 -13.28 12.10 -12.89
CA LYS A 688 -13.61 13.50 -12.67
C LYS A 688 -14.82 13.89 -13.54
N PRO A 689 -16.05 13.71 -13.04
CA PRO A 689 -17.26 14.08 -13.79
C PRO A 689 -17.30 15.61 -14.00
N THR A 690 -17.85 16.03 -15.13
CA THR A 690 -18.06 17.45 -15.47
C THR A 690 -19.51 17.91 -15.31
N ASP A 691 -20.44 16.98 -15.13
CA ASP A 691 -21.86 17.26 -14.98
C ASP A 691 -22.14 17.88 -13.59
N GLU A 692 -22.90 18.96 -13.53
CA GLU A 692 -23.34 19.61 -12.30
C GLU A 692 -24.24 18.70 -11.42
N LYS A 693 -24.88 17.69 -12.00
CA LYS A 693 -25.68 16.70 -11.25
C LYS A 693 -24.79 15.83 -10.36
N GLU A 694 -23.55 15.61 -10.77
CA GLU A 694 -22.57 14.84 -10.02
C GLU A 694 -21.95 15.70 -8.90
N PRO A 695 -21.80 15.16 -7.68
CA PRO A 695 -21.23 15.90 -6.55
C PRO A 695 -19.85 16.49 -6.83
N LEU A 696 -18.98 15.71 -7.48
CA LEU A 696 -17.62 16.15 -7.83
C LEU A 696 -17.62 17.16 -8.98
N GLY A 697 -18.50 17.02 -9.98
CA GLY A 697 -18.64 17.98 -11.08
C GLY A 697 -19.09 19.34 -10.57
N LYS A 698 -20.13 19.36 -9.76
CA LYS A 698 -20.63 20.57 -9.08
C LYS A 698 -19.52 21.23 -8.24
N LEU A 699 -18.77 20.43 -7.47
CA LEU A 699 -17.69 20.92 -6.63
C LEU A 699 -16.56 21.56 -7.46
N GLU A 700 -16.18 20.96 -8.58
CA GLU A 700 -15.14 21.49 -9.45
C GLU A 700 -15.59 22.79 -10.15
N MET A 701 -16.86 22.89 -10.57
CA MET A 701 -17.42 24.13 -11.10
C MET A 701 -17.36 25.26 -10.06
N ALA A 702 -17.81 25.00 -8.83
CA ALA A 702 -17.72 25.94 -7.72
C ALA A 702 -16.27 26.33 -7.40
N PHE A 703 -15.35 25.38 -7.42
CA PHE A 703 -13.94 25.60 -7.17
C PHE A 703 -13.31 26.55 -8.22
N LYS A 704 -13.54 26.31 -9.51
CA LYS A 704 -13.04 27.16 -10.58
C LYS A 704 -13.62 28.56 -10.49
N LEU A 705 -14.93 28.69 -10.32
CA LEU A 705 -15.59 29.97 -10.20
C LEU A 705 -15.16 30.73 -8.93
N SER A 706 -14.81 30.04 -7.84
CA SER A 706 -14.33 30.67 -6.61
C SER A 706 -13.07 31.51 -6.83
N VAL A 707 -12.22 31.15 -7.77
CA VAL A 707 -10.98 31.87 -8.10
C VAL A 707 -11.30 33.19 -8.81
N GLU A 708 -12.26 33.18 -9.72
CA GLU A 708 -12.69 34.37 -10.44
C GLU A 708 -13.44 35.36 -9.53
N VAL A 709 -14.23 34.83 -8.59
CA VAL A 709 -15.08 35.61 -7.71
C VAL A 709 -14.35 36.15 -6.47
N GLU A 710 -13.26 35.53 -6.03
CA GLU A 710 -12.52 35.98 -4.84
C GLU A 710 -12.08 37.48 -4.91
N PRO A 711 -11.50 37.99 -6.03
CA PRO A 711 -11.19 39.40 -6.15
C PRO A 711 -12.43 40.32 -6.07
N LEU A 712 -13.58 39.86 -6.59
CA LEU A 712 -14.85 40.61 -6.57
C LEU A 712 -15.40 40.69 -5.15
N GLU A 713 -15.42 39.58 -4.44
CA GLU A 713 -15.80 39.54 -3.03
C GLU A 713 -14.91 40.44 -2.16
N LYS A 714 -13.60 40.52 -2.49
CA LYS A 714 -12.68 41.45 -1.81
C LYS A 714 -13.01 42.92 -2.09
N LYS A 715 -13.38 43.27 -3.34
CA LYS A 715 -13.85 44.63 -3.68
C LYS A 715 -15.10 44.99 -2.87
N ILE A 716 -16.10 44.09 -2.84
CA ILE A 716 -17.33 44.28 -2.07
C ILE A 716 -17.05 44.46 -0.57
N TYR A 717 -16.18 43.60 -0.01
CA TYR A 717 -15.78 43.67 1.40
C TYR A 717 -15.08 45.01 1.71
N LEU A 718 -14.18 45.49 0.89
CA LEU A 718 -13.52 46.79 1.09
C LEU A 718 -14.52 47.93 1.04
N ALA A 719 -15.43 47.91 0.08
CA ALA A 719 -16.49 48.95 -0.02
C ALA A 719 -17.42 48.95 1.21
N THR A 720 -17.69 47.79 1.81
CA THR A 720 -18.44 47.73 3.10
C THR A 720 -17.62 48.25 4.28
N LYS A 721 -16.31 48.02 4.30
CA LYS A 721 -15.42 48.51 5.36
C LYS A 721 -15.23 50.03 5.29
N GLU A 722 -15.19 50.59 4.10
CA GLU A 722 -15.08 52.05 3.84
C GLU A 722 -16.40 52.82 3.99
N GLY A 723 -17.52 52.09 4.22
CA GLY A 723 -18.83 52.68 4.37
C GLY A 723 -19.54 53.05 3.07
N THR A 724 -18.96 52.78 1.91
CA THR A 724 -19.57 53.03 0.59
C THR A 724 -20.84 52.16 0.41
N ILE A 725 -20.87 50.97 1.01
CA ILE A 725 -22.01 50.07 1.01
C ILE A 725 -22.33 49.67 2.48
N SER A 726 -23.59 49.70 2.88
CA SER A 726 -23.99 49.27 4.22
C SER A 726 -23.76 47.77 4.41
N LYS A 727 -23.12 47.37 5.49
CA LYS A 727 -22.87 45.99 5.87
C LYS A 727 -24.14 45.25 6.37
N GLU A 728 -25.12 46.00 6.85
CA GLU A 728 -26.34 45.50 7.55
C GLU A 728 -27.48 45.13 6.60
N GLN A 729 -27.20 44.69 5.40
CA GLN A 729 -28.21 44.31 4.42
C GLN A 729 -28.07 42.84 3.97
N PRO A 730 -29.17 42.20 3.54
CA PRO A 730 -29.13 40.86 2.98
C PRO A 730 -28.13 40.74 1.81
N ARG A 731 -27.53 39.58 1.64
CA ARG A 731 -26.49 39.33 0.64
C ARG A 731 -26.88 39.76 -0.78
N ALA A 732 -28.14 39.54 -1.20
CA ALA A 732 -28.61 39.93 -2.51
C ALA A 732 -28.57 41.47 -2.68
N LYS A 733 -29.08 42.22 -1.69
CA LYS A 733 -29.07 43.70 -1.69
C LYS A 733 -27.67 44.27 -1.61
N LEU A 734 -26.75 43.58 -0.92
CA LEU A 734 -25.33 43.95 -0.89
C LEU A 734 -24.68 43.84 -2.28
N ILE A 735 -25.02 42.83 -3.07
CA ILE A 735 -24.55 42.70 -4.45
C ILE A 735 -25.16 43.75 -5.35
N GLU A 736 -26.48 44.03 -5.24
CA GLU A 736 -27.16 45.12 -5.97
C GLU A 736 -26.55 46.47 -5.65
N ALA A 737 -26.30 46.78 -4.38
CA ALA A 737 -25.66 48.00 -3.95
C ALA A 737 -24.22 48.12 -4.47
N ALA A 738 -23.47 46.98 -4.61
CA ALA A 738 -22.15 46.98 -5.19
C ALA A 738 -22.15 47.36 -6.68
N VAL A 739 -23.16 46.95 -7.42
CA VAL A 739 -23.37 47.38 -8.81
C VAL A 739 -23.78 48.85 -8.88
N ALA A 740 -24.75 49.25 -8.08
CA ALA A 740 -25.26 50.65 -8.05
C ALA A 740 -24.16 51.67 -7.70
N ASN A 741 -23.19 51.29 -6.88
CA ASN A 741 -22.06 52.14 -6.50
C ASN A 741 -20.79 51.90 -7.35
N ASN A 742 -20.90 51.21 -8.49
CA ASN A 742 -19.79 50.89 -9.43
C ASN A 742 -18.59 50.18 -8.79
N VAL A 743 -18.79 49.39 -7.74
CA VAL A 743 -17.78 48.57 -7.09
C VAL A 743 -17.46 47.33 -7.96
N ILE A 744 -18.52 46.77 -8.57
CA ILE A 744 -18.46 45.68 -9.52
C ILE A 744 -19.44 45.94 -10.67
N THR A 745 -19.18 45.32 -11.83
CA THR A 745 -20.09 45.37 -13.00
C THR A 745 -21.30 44.45 -12.81
N ALA A 746 -22.31 44.57 -13.66
CA ALA A 746 -23.47 43.66 -13.65
C ALA A 746 -23.06 42.21 -13.98
N ASP A 747 -22.12 42.02 -14.91
CA ASP A 747 -21.59 40.69 -15.28
C ASP A 747 -20.75 40.07 -14.14
N GLU A 748 -19.97 40.89 -13.43
CA GLU A 748 -19.26 40.48 -12.22
C GLU A 748 -20.24 40.08 -11.11
N ALA A 749 -21.33 40.81 -10.93
CA ALA A 749 -22.39 40.48 -9.98
C ALA A 749 -23.08 39.14 -10.29
N ALA A 750 -23.36 38.87 -11.58
CA ALA A 750 -23.91 37.58 -12.01
C ALA A 750 -23.00 36.42 -11.61
N LYS A 751 -21.68 36.54 -11.74
CA LYS A 751 -20.69 35.53 -11.29
C LYS A 751 -20.74 35.35 -9.76
N VAL A 752 -20.89 36.43 -8.99
CA VAL A 752 -20.99 36.36 -7.52
C VAL A 752 -22.25 35.62 -7.11
N VAL A 753 -23.38 35.89 -7.75
CA VAL A 753 -24.68 35.21 -7.50
C VAL A 753 -24.56 33.72 -7.84
N GLU A 754 -23.97 33.39 -8.97
CA GLU A 754 -23.79 31.99 -9.37
C GLU A 754 -22.83 31.26 -8.41
N MET A 755 -21.78 31.92 -7.94
CA MET A 755 -20.91 31.35 -6.91
C MET A 755 -21.68 31.06 -5.60
N ASP A 756 -22.54 31.95 -5.16
CA ASP A 756 -23.35 31.73 -3.97
C ASP A 756 -24.33 30.55 -4.16
N ARG A 757 -24.93 30.39 -5.35
CA ARG A 757 -25.77 29.24 -5.72
C ARG A 757 -24.98 27.93 -5.65
N LEU A 758 -23.84 27.85 -6.33
CA LEU A 758 -23.00 26.68 -6.37
C LEU A 758 -22.45 26.32 -4.98
N ARG A 759 -21.98 27.33 -4.22
CA ARG A 759 -21.51 27.13 -2.83
C ARG A 759 -22.58 26.47 -1.98
N ARG A 760 -23.82 26.99 -2.05
CA ARG A 760 -24.94 26.42 -1.32
C ARG A 760 -25.21 24.98 -1.76
N ALA A 761 -25.22 24.69 -3.06
CA ALA A 761 -25.43 23.35 -3.61
C ALA A 761 -24.33 22.36 -3.19
N VAL A 762 -23.07 22.80 -3.13
CA VAL A 762 -21.91 21.97 -2.71
C VAL A 762 -21.99 21.59 -1.23
N ILE A 763 -22.45 22.50 -0.36
CA ILE A 763 -22.48 22.26 1.10
C ILE A 763 -23.73 21.51 1.58
N MET A 764 -24.76 21.38 0.74
CA MET A 764 -25.98 20.65 1.11
C MET A 764 -25.69 19.18 1.36
N VAL A 765 -26.43 18.62 2.30
CA VAL A 765 -26.49 17.19 2.60
C VAL A 765 -27.83 16.63 2.15
N ASP A 766 -27.88 15.33 1.93
CA ASP A 766 -29.09 14.64 1.53
C ASP A 766 -30.07 14.56 2.70
N ALA A 767 -31.37 14.69 2.39
CA ALA A 767 -32.45 14.50 3.32
C ALA A 767 -33.47 13.52 2.69
N PHE A 768 -33.88 12.54 3.47
CA PHE A 768 -34.81 11.52 3.04
C PHE A 768 -36.15 11.68 3.75
N PRO A 769 -37.29 11.39 3.08
CA PRO A 769 -38.60 11.38 3.73
C PRO A 769 -38.57 10.40 4.92
N GLN A 770 -39.11 10.82 6.02
CA GLN A 770 -39.37 9.89 7.12
C GLN A 770 -40.44 8.89 6.68
N ALA A 771 -40.20 7.61 6.96
CA ALA A 771 -41.27 6.62 6.80
C ALA A 771 -42.45 7.06 7.66
N ALA A 772 -43.65 7.05 7.10
CA ALA A 772 -44.85 7.29 7.88
C ALA A 772 -44.81 6.32 9.08
N PRO A 773 -45.06 6.78 10.31
CA PRO A 773 -45.10 5.90 11.46
C PRO A 773 -46.06 4.74 11.15
N ALA A 774 -45.61 3.49 11.36
CA ALA A 774 -46.49 2.35 11.23
C ALA A 774 -47.75 2.60 12.06
N ALA A 775 -48.92 2.30 11.53
CA ALA A 775 -50.23 2.59 12.14
C ALA A 775 -50.40 2.05 13.59
N ASN A 776 -49.42 1.28 14.08
CA ASN A 776 -49.37 0.71 15.44
C ASN A 776 -48.49 1.49 16.43
N ASP A 777 -47.82 2.57 16.03
CA ASP A 777 -46.99 3.41 16.91
C ASP A 777 -47.77 4.67 17.35
N ALA A 778 -49.01 4.48 17.75
CA ALA A 778 -49.69 5.50 18.56
C ALA A 778 -48.90 5.71 19.86
N PRO A 779 -48.54 6.94 20.26
CA PRO A 779 -47.80 7.15 21.48
C PRO A 779 -48.57 6.50 22.65
N LYS A 780 -47.92 5.49 23.28
CA LYS A 780 -48.43 4.95 24.53
C LYS A 780 -48.62 6.12 25.51
N ALA A 781 -49.86 6.27 25.99
CA ALA A 781 -50.22 7.29 26.94
C ALA A 781 -49.18 7.35 28.06
N THR A 782 -48.67 8.52 28.33
CA THR A 782 -47.72 8.79 29.41
C THR A 782 -48.34 8.31 30.72
N PRO A 783 -47.62 7.46 31.49
CA PRO A 783 -48.13 7.03 32.79
C PRO A 783 -48.40 8.26 33.67
N ALA A 784 -49.58 8.34 34.27
CA ALA A 784 -49.95 9.42 35.22
C ALA A 784 -48.89 9.50 36.33
N ALA A 785 -48.48 10.72 36.67
CA ALA A 785 -47.54 10.99 37.75
C ALA A 785 -48.06 10.36 39.08
N PRO A 786 -47.20 9.77 39.90
CA PRO A 786 -47.60 9.19 41.16
C PRO A 786 -48.13 10.30 42.11
N PRO A 787 -49.14 10.02 42.93
CA PRO A 787 -49.71 11.03 43.84
C PRO A 787 -48.65 11.48 44.84
N LYS A 788 -48.54 12.79 45.06
CA LYS A 788 -47.75 13.38 46.13
C LYS A 788 -48.23 12.82 47.46
N VAL A 789 -47.40 12.11 48.20
CA VAL A 789 -47.62 11.74 49.59
C VAL A 789 -47.41 13.02 50.41
N ALA A 790 -48.42 13.36 51.22
CA ALA A 790 -48.40 14.48 52.14
C ALA A 790 -47.45 14.23 53.32
#